data_f5bcb70f54bf213c2a61b16a3387c366
#
_entry.id   f5bcb70f54bf213c2a61b16a3387c366
#
_cell.length_a   1.000
_cell.length_b   1.000
_cell.length_c   1.000
_cell.angle_alpha   90.00
_cell.angle_beta   90.00
_cell.angle_gamma   90.00
#
_symmetry.space_group_name_H-M   'P 1'
#
loop_
_entity.id
_entity.type
_entity.pdbx_description
1 polymer ?
#
loop_
_entity_poly.entity_id
_entity_poly.type
_entity_poly.pdbx_seq_one_letter_code
_entity_poly.pdbx_strand_id
1 'polypeptide(L)'
;MTASPAGSPPHRDFDHDRQGQADAADSLVRRLKRPTQIIIVSSVMFSFIGYWRTAAVVLCDLASTAYYIGGIVEQSIGSAAPWFILAVMFFSYAVRSVYIESCTLFVRGGVYRVVREALGKFMAKLAVSSLMFDYILTGPISAVSGGQYIIGLILEIVARWFKMEIDPDTRDLWKRLGSVLIATAVTVYFFRKNIIGIHESSEKALKIMIITTIMGVIMLSWCGVTLAVSGVAKNKDGVPNTVSPTPDFKPHFNPITEEYEDPTGFLKHAPVAGKLRDLSGKPGVDWLGLVGALGIFIAFGHSILAMSGEETLAQVYREVESPKLKNFKKAAFIVFIYSLVLTGGISFLAVLLIPSDVRMHDYSDNLIGGLAMNVIGPLWAKLLLNGFVVVVGGLILSGAVNTAIIGSNGVLNRVAEDGVMPEWFLKPHPRYGTTYRILWLIFLLQLFTIWASFGDVLLLGEAYAFGVVWSFVFQALSMVVLRFTDPRPREAKVPLNIRVGKYEVPIGLMIILVILLIAAVCNLLTKETATIGGLLFSSVFFTMFYISERYHEKKRAGKHHEHIEQFNQQTTNEVTATNLRLTKQYRKLVAIRSPYNLFMLEKALAEADPETTSIVVMTAKLTPIGSDLAPESEADLDTYDQQLMTAVVDLAEKAGKQVKPLIVPTNNPLHAVLTTAKDMQANEVIMGASNRYTADEQLEQIAFYWISLHGGNPAPLTVRVLSRERDMYLDLAGGNRIPKISERKARSVAELRAAGVGVDRVLLLHDGSPANSDLFQGVLTMLDPQVVLGVVPVAPLGSEPANGHGVVHHDRERARQLGRELQVVSLPAADGPAIVEHASKEQFDLIILPLSDESPNNPLGTLDERARYIVQNAHCRVFLAAHPVIPQEVVDKRPSPAP
;
A
#
# COMPACT_ATOMS: atom_id res chain seq x y z
N MET A 1 -58.97 3.83 -83.13
CA MET A 1 -60.28 3.41 -82.64
C MET A 1 -59.92 2.58 -81.44
N THR A 2 -60.06 2.95 -80.23
CA THR A 2 -61.03 3.51 -79.31
C THR A 2 -60.25 3.89 -78.06
N ALA A 3 -60.54 5.05 -77.49
CA ALA A 3 -59.96 5.57 -76.28
C ALA A 3 -60.37 4.79 -75.01
N SER A 4 -59.47 4.77 -74.05
CA SER A 4 -59.79 4.35 -72.67
C SER A 4 -59.26 5.37 -71.69
N PRO A 5 -59.93 5.66 -70.58
CA PRO A 5 -59.79 6.86 -69.85
C PRO A 5 -58.74 6.79 -68.75
N ALA A 6 -58.37 8.00 -68.26
CA ALA A 6 -57.32 8.29 -67.26
C ALA A 6 -57.56 7.54 -65.90
N GLY A 7 -56.47 6.94 -65.38
CA GLY A 7 -56.40 6.39 -64.04
C GLY A 7 -55.89 7.43 -63.05
N SER A 8 -56.51 7.48 -61.86
CA SER A 8 -56.22 8.32 -60.75
C SER A 8 -54.84 8.02 -60.13
N PRO A 9 -54.13 8.96 -59.51
CA PRO A 9 -52.84 8.72 -58.93
C PRO A 9 -52.97 7.84 -57.66
N PRO A 10 -51.94 7.00 -57.38
CA PRO A 10 -51.99 6.12 -56.24
C PRO A 10 -51.83 6.92 -54.90
N HIS A 11 -52.73 6.58 -54.02
CA HIS A 11 -52.56 6.97 -52.57
C HIS A 11 -51.24 6.46 -52.09
N ARG A 12 -50.33 7.38 -51.64
CA ARG A 12 -49.16 7.03 -50.85
C ARG A 12 -49.65 6.61 -49.46
N ASP A 13 -49.40 5.36 -49.10
CA ASP A 13 -49.56 4.84 -47.75
C ASP A 13 -48.63 5.55 -46.78
N PHE A 14 -49.14 6.51 -46.05
CA PHE A 14 -48.43 7.21 -44.98
C PHE A 14 -48.17 6.34 -43.72
N ASP A 15 -48.73 5.14 -43.66
CA ASP A 15 -48.57 4.23 -42.50
C ASP A 15 -47.29 3.38 -42.56
N HIS A 16 -46.73 3.09 -43.74
CA HIS A 16 -45.49 2.35 -43.88
C HIS A 16 -44.25 3.17 -43.45
N ASP A 17 -44.27 4.48 -43.66
CA ASP A 17 -43.17 5.36 -43.24
C ASP A 17 -43.17 5.60 -41.74
N ARG A 18 -44.29 5.55 -41.04
CA ARG A 18 -44.36 5.67 -39.58
C ARG A 18 -43.91 4.40 -38.87
N GLN A 19 -44.18 3.23 -39.40
CA GLN A 19 -43.65 1.98 -38.87
C GLN A 19 -42.15 1.86 -39.07
N GLY A 20 -41.61 2.22 -40.21
CA GLY A 20 -40.17 2.25 -40.46
C GLY A 20 -39.39 3.24 -39.55
N GLN A 21 -39.99 4.41 -39.24
CA GLN A 21 -39.40 5.37 -38.32
C GLN A 21 -39.52 4.90 -36.84
N ALA A 22 -40.63 4.24 -36.46
CA ALA A 22 -40.80 3.66 -35.13
C ALA A 22 -39.83 2.48 -34.91
N ASP A 23 -39.68 1.63 -35.90
CA ASP A 23 -38.71 0.51 -35.83
C ASP A 23 -37.25 0.98 -35.85
N ALA A 24 -36.96 2.04 -36.61
CA ALA A 24 -35.61 2.69 -36.57
C ALA A 24 -35.33 3.35 -35.22
N ALA A 25 -36.33 4.06 -34.65
CA ALA A 25 -36.21 4.65 -33.32
C ALA A 25 -36.08 3.58 -32.21
N ASP A 26 -36.84 2.50 -32.29
CA ASP A 26 -36.76 1.39 -31.33
C ASP A 26 -35.47 0.58 -31.49
N SER A 27 -34.97 0.43 -32.73
CA SER A 27 -33.62 -0.13 -32.96
C SER A 27 -32.48 0.79 -32.43
N LEU A 28 -32.66 2.09 -32.56
CA LEU A 28 -31.71 3.09 -32.00
C LEU A 28 -31.77 3.09 -30.48
N VAL A 29 -32.94 3.00 -29.87
CA VAL A 29 -33.12 2.89 -28.40
C VAL A 29 -32.58 1.55 -27.89
N ARG A 30 -32.76 0.45 -28.64
CA ARG A 30 -32.16 -0.85 -28.31
C ARG A 30 -30.63 -0.85 -28.48
N ARG A 31 -30.08 -0.11 -29.47
CA ARG A 31 -28.63 0.09 -29.65
C ARG A 31 -28.06 0.96 -28.54
N LEU A 32 -28.79 1.96 -28.03
CA LEU A 32 -28.40 2.80 -26.89
C LEU A 32 -28.52 2.06 -25.55
N LYS A 33 -29.30 0.96 -25.48
CA LYS A 33 -29.49 0.13 -24.27
C LYS A 33 -28.54 -1.08 -24.16
N ARG A 34 -27.54 -1.25 -25.02
CA ARG A 34 -26.54 -2.28 -24.76
C ARG A 34 -25.74 -1.85 -23.52
N PRO A 35 -25.71 -2.68 -22.48
CA PRO A 35 -24.99 -2.32 -21.26
C PRO A 35 -23.51 -2.11 -21.61
N THR A 36 -23.01 -0.94 -21.32
CA THR A 36 -21.59 -0.62 -21.47
C THR A 36 -20.82 -1.51 -20.50
N GLN A 37 -19.97 -2.40 -20.99
CA GLN A 37 -19.17 -3.27 -20.13
C GLN A 37 -18.14 -2.43 -19.38
N ILE A 38 -18.32 -2.33 -18.07
CA ILE A 38 -17.44 -1.64 -17.15
C ILE A 38 -16.39 -2.62 -16.68
N ILE A 39 -15.13 -2.23 -16.73
CA ILE A 39 -14.00 -3.04 -16.28
C ILE A 39 -13.65 -2.66 -14.85
N ILE A 40 -13.85 -3.58 -13.93
CA ILE A 40 -13.34 -3.48 -12.56
C ILE A 40 -11.92 -4.01 -12.60
N VAL A 41 -10.97 -3.14 -12.32
CA VAL A 41 -9.57 -3.52 -12.23
C VAL A 41 -9.28 -3.96 -10.80
N SER A 42 -8.83 -5.19 -10.63
CA SER A 42 -8.43 -5.69 -9.32
C SER A 42 -6.96 -6.09 -9.34
N SER A 43 -6.25 -5.70 -8.30
CA SER A 43 -4.94 -6.22 -7.98
C SER A 43 -5.02 -6.87 -6.60
N VAL A 44 -4.24 -7.91 -6.39
CA VAL A 44 -4.05 -8.54 -5.07
C VAL A 44 -3.59 -7.52 -4.04
N MET A 45 -3.04 -6.40 -4.52
CA MET A 45 -2.41 -5.34 -3.73
C MET A 45 -3.38 -4.32 -3.11
N PHE A 46 -4.69 -4.48 -3.26
CA PHE A 46 -5.66 -3.52 -2.70
C PHE A 46 -6.18 -3.86 -1.30
N SER A 47 -5.64 -4.89 -0.64
CA SER A 47 -6.00 -5.22 0.74
C SER A 47 -4.91 -4.73 1.69
N PHE A 48 -5.24 -3.75 2.54
CA PHE A 48 -4.33 -3.29 3.59
C PHE A 48 -4.65 -3.99 4.90
N ILE A 49 -3.61 -4.25 5.70
CA ILE A 49 -3.68 -5.02 6.93
C ILE A 49 -3.16 -4.24 8.13
N GLY A 50 -3.81 -4.39 9.28
CA GLY A 50 -3.41 -3.78 10.54
C GLY A 50 -2.12 -4.38 11.09
N TYR A 51 -1.48 -3.69 12.04
CA TYR A 51 -0.16 -4.04 12.56
C TYR A 51 -0.07 -5.45 13.19
N TRP A 52 -1.13 -5.98 13.80
CA TRP A 52 -1.17 -7.35 14.32
C TRP A 52 -1.11 -8.39 13.20
N ARG A 53 -1.87 -8.18 12.12
CA ARG A 53 -1.85 -9.06 10.95
C ARG A 53 -0.52 -8.94 10.21
N THR A 54 0.05 -7.73 10.12
CA THR A 54 1.39 -7.49 9.57
C THR A 54 2.45 -8.28 10.34
N ALA A 55 2.44 -8.17 11.68
CA ALA A 55 3.37 -8.92 12.53
C ALA A 55 3.19 -10.44 12.35
N ALA A 56 1.95 -10.92 12.27
CA ALA A 56 1.65 -12.34 12.11
C ALA A 56 2.17 -12.91 10.77
N VAL A 57 2.05 -12.16 9.67
CA VAL A 57 2.58 -12.58 8.36
C VAL A 57 4.10 -12.72 8.42
N VAL A 58 4.80 -11.76 9.03
CA VAL A 58 6.26 -11.82 9.19
C VAL A 58 6.67 -12.95 10.12
N LEU A 59 5.92 -13.18 11.21
CA LEU A 59 6.20 -14.25 12.17
C LEU A 59 5.93 -15.65 11.61
N CYS A 60 5.08 -15.83 10.60
CA CYS A 60 4.97 -17.12 9.92
C CYS A 60 6.29 -17.57 9.30
N ASP A 61 7.13 -16.62 8.89
CA ASP A 61 8.47 -16.90 8.35
C ASP A 61 9.50 -16.93 9.49
N LEU A 62 9.70 -15.83 10.17
CA LEU A 62 10.77 -15.64 11.16
C LEU A 62 10.63 -16.58 12.38
N ALA A 63 9.43 -16.84 12.90
CA ALA A 63 9.26 -17.71 14.06
C ALA A 63 9.38 -19.19 13.71
N SER A 64 9.37 -19.58 12.43
CA SER A 64 9.68 -20.94 11.99
C SER A 64 11.11 -21.33 12.35
N THR A 65 12.04 -20.36 12.40
CA THR A 65 13.45 -20.59 12.74
C THR A 65 13.64 -21.19 14.13
N ALA A 66 12.74 -20.89 15.08
CA ALA A 66 12.80 -21.45 16.42
C ALA A 66 12.78 -22.99 16.44
N TYR A 67 12.21 -23.64 15.41
CA TYR A 67 12.07 -25.08 15.32
C TYR A 67 13.35 -25.82 14.89
N TYR A 68 14.30 -25.14 14.24
CA TYR A 68 15.50 -25.77 13.72
C TYR A 68 16.82 -25.07 14.11
N ILE A 69 16.80 -23.77 14.41
CA ILE A 69 18.04 -23.02 14.60
C ILE A 69 18.87 -23.48 15.80
N GLY A 70 18.22 -23.86 16.89
CA GLY A 70 18.93 -24.27 18.11
C GLY A 70 19.86 -25.45 17.86
N GLY A 71 19.39 -26.49 17.18
CA GLY A 71 20.20 -27.66 16.85
C GLY A 71 21.32 -27.37 15.86
N ILE A 72 21.01 -26.61 14.80
CA ILE A 72 22.01 -26.23 13.76
C ILE A 72 23.19 -25.45 14.39
N VAL A 73 22.89 -24.47 15.25
CA VAL A 73 23.92 -23.63 15.89
C VAL A 73 24.67 -24.42 16.97
N GLU A 74 23.98 -25.23 17.77
CA GLU A 74 24.62 -26.04 18.81
C GLU A 74 25.59 -27.05 18.20
N GLN A 75 25.25 -27.64 17.05
CA GLN A 75 26.17 -28.53 16.35
C GLN A 75 27.45 -27.83 15.89
N SER A 76 27.37 -26.55 15.54
CA SER A 76 28.54 -25.80 15.06
C SER A 76 29.42 -25.24 16.19
N ILE A 77 28.82 -24.76 17.32
CA ILE A 77 29.55 -24.03 18.36
C ILE A 77 29.29 -24.55 19.78
N GLY A 78 28.65 -25.71 19.89
CA GLY A 78 28.39 -26.37 21.16
C GLY A 78 27.39 -25.64 22.06
N SER A 79 27.49 -25.86 23.37
CA SER A 79 26.56 -25.31 24.39
C SER A 79 26.59 -23.79 24.56
N ALA A 80 27.41 -23.09 23.76
CA ALA A 80 27.41 -21.62 23.68
C ALA A 80 26.31 -21.10 22.76
N ALA A 81 25.70 -21.92 21.91
CA ALA A 81 24.68 -21.58 20.94
C ALA A 81 23.60 -20.60 21.46
N PRO A 82 22.99 -20.78 22.66
CA PRO A 82 21.95 -19.87 23.16
C PRO A 82 22.41 -18.42 23.29
N TRP A 83 23.64 -18.18 23.72
CA TRP A 83 24.18 -16.81 23.86
C TRP A 83 24.32 -16.11 22.52
N PHE A 84 24.80 -16.83 21.51
CA PHE A 84 25.00 -16.28 20.17
C PHE A 84 23.67 -16.12 19.42
N ILE A 85 22.73 -17.05 19.59
CA ILE A 85 21.35 -16.87 19.08
C ILE A 85 20.70 -15.64 19.70
N LEU A 86 20.85 -15.45 21.02
CA LEU A 86 20.33 -14.27 21.71
C LEU A 86 21.00 -12.99 21.19
N ALA A 87 22.32 -12.97 21.02
CA ALA A 87 23.05 -11.82 20.48
C ALA A 87 22.57 -11.46 19.05
N VAL A 88 22.38 -12.48 18.20
CA VAL A 88 21.82 -12.28 16.86
C VAL A 88 20.39 -11.75 16.91
N MET A 89 19.56 -12.24 17.83
CA MET A 89 18.19 -11.73 18.02
C MET A 89 18.19 -10.25 18.46
N PHE A 90 19.10 -9.83 19.32
CA PHE A 90 19.27 -8.40 19.63
C PHE A 90 19.75 -7.61 18.41
N PHE A 91 20.73 -8.13 17.69
CA PHE A 91 21.24 -7.49 16.49
C PHE A 91 20.19 -7.39 15.37
N SER A 92 19.23 -8.32 15.31
CA SER A 92 18.14 -8.27 14.36
C SER A 92 17.31 -6.99 14.46
N TYR A 93 17.18 -6.40 15.66
CA TYR A 93 16.53 -5.10 15.83
C TYR A 93 17.26 -3.97 15.10
N ALA A 94 18.59 -4.02 15.08
CA ALA A 94 19.38 -3.06 14.30
C ALA A 94 19.19 -3.27 12.80
N VAL A 95 19.20 -4.52 12.33
CA VAL A 95 18.94 -4.86 10.91
C VAL A 95 17.53 -4.43 10.48
N ARG A 96 16.50 -4.64 11.34
CA ARG A 96 15.14 -4.13 11.09
C ARG A 96 15.09 -2.63 10.88
N SER A 97 15.91 -1.87 11.60
CA SER A 97 15.93 -0.41 11.42
C SER A 97 16.40 -0.02 10.01
N VAL A 98 17.28 -0.83 9.38
CA VAL A 98 17.70 -0.65 7.99
C VAL A 98 16.54 -0.91 7.03
N TYR A 99 15.76 -1.98 7.26
CA TYR A 99 14.56 -2.25 6.46
C TYR A 99 13.48 -1.18 6.65
N ILE A 100 13.25 -0.70 7.88
CA ILE A 100 12.28 0.38 8.13
C ILE A 100 12.70 1.65 7.37
N GLU A 101 13.97 2.02 7.39
CA GLU A 101 14.47 3.18 6.64
C GLU A 101 14.30 2.97 5.12
N SER A 102 14.66 1.81 4.58
CA SER A 102 14.53 1.52 3.15
C SER A 102 13.08 1.55 2.67
N CYS A 103 12.14 1.07 3.49
CA CYS A 103 10.70 1.08 3.19
C CYS A 103 10.13 2.50 3.12
N THR A 104 10.70 3.47 3.85
CA THR A 104 10.28 4.89 3.73
C THR A 104 10.68 5.51 2.38
N LEU A 105 11.71 5.00 1.73
CA LEU A 105 12.13 5.44 0.39
C LEU A 105 11.43 4.66 -0.73
N PHE A 106 11.23 3.38 -0.51
CA PHE A 106 10.74 2.45 -1.55
C PHE A 106 9.62 1.57 -1.00
N VAL A 107 8.38 1.95 -1.22
CA VAL A 107 7.20 1.19 -0.75
C VAL A 107 7.14 -0.21 -1.35
N ARG A 108 7.58 -0.36 -2.60
CA ARG A 108 7.67 -1.64 -3.35
C ARG A 108 9.11 -2.07 -3.55
N GLY A 109 9.95 -1.99 -2.55
CA GLY A 109 11.36 -2.12 -2.82
C GLY A 109 11.91 -3.52 -2.73
N GLY A 110 11.82 -4.10 -1.59
CA GLY A 110 12.65 -5.25 -1.24
C GLY A 110 14.14 -4.98 -1.55
N VAL A 111 14.98 -5.95 -1.28
CA VAL A 111 16.44 -5.83 -1.47
C VAL A 111 16.80 -5.50 -2.93
N TYR A 112 16.17 -6.16 -3.90
CA TYR A 112 16.46 -5.98 -5.33
C TYR A 112 16.33 -4.52 -5.79
N ARG A 113 15.21 -3.85 -5.44
CA ARG A 113 14.97 -2.46 -5.85
C ARG A 113 15.94 -1.49 -5.19
N VAL A 114 16.21 -1.67 -3.91
CA VAL A 114 17.11 -0.82 -3.14
C VAL A 114 18.53 -0.92 -3.69
N VAL A 115 19.01 -2.15 -3.97
CA VAL A 115 20.33 -2.37 -4.58
C VAL A 115 20.42 -1.78 -5.98
N ARG A 116 19.38 -1.92 -6.78
CA ARG A 116 19.34 -1.37 -8.15
C ARG A 116 19.46 0.15 -8.18
N GLU A 117 18.76 0.83 -7.29
CA GLU A 117 18.80 2.29 -7.18
C GLU A 117 20.13 2.79 -6.61
N ALA A 118 20.71 2.06 -5.66
CA ALA A 118 21.96 2.44 -4.99
C ALA A 118 23.21 2.09 -5.80
N LEU A 119 23.29 0.84 -6.30
CA LEU A 119 24.52 0.25 -6.85
C LEU A 119 24.39 -0.13 -8.34
N GLY A 120 23.23 0.12 -8.94
CA GLY A 120 22.98 -0.12 -10.36
C GLY A 120 22.60 -1.56 -10.72
N LYS A 121 22.33 -1.79 -12.00
CA LYS A 121 21.76 -3.03 -12.55
C LYS A 121 22.64 -4.28 -12.32
N PHE A 122 23.96 -4.14 -12.39
CA PHE A 122 24.88 -5.27 -12.22
C PHE A 122 24.80 -5.84 -10.80
N MET A 123 24.98 -4.99 -9.79
CA MET A 123 24.93 -5.39 -8.38
C MET A 123 23.52 -5.87 -7.98
N ALA A 124 22.47 -5.30 -8.57
CA ALA A 124 21.11 -5.77 -8.34
C ALA A 124 20.90 -7.23 -8.80
N LYS A 125 21.47 -7.64 -9.94
CA LYS A 125 21.43 -9.03 -10.40
C LYS A 125 22.18 -9.97 -9.46
N LEU A 126 23.34 -9.55 -8.97
CA LEU A 126 24.12 -10.33 -8.01
C LEU A 126 23.35 -10.49 -6.69
N ALA A 127 22.82 -9.39 -6.16
CA ALA A 127 22.05 -9.41 -4.93
C ALA A 127 20.78 -10.28 -5.04
N VAL A 128 20.05 -10.18 -6.16
CA VAL A 128 18.85 -11.00 -6.35
C VAL A 128 19.18 -12.48 -6.56
N SER A 129 20.33 -12.81 -7.15
CA SER A 129 20.76 -14.21 -7.28
C SER A 129 21.03 -14.85 -5.92
N SER A 130 21.70 -14.13 -5.00
CA SER A 130 21.88 -14.56 -3.62
C SER A 130 20.56 -14.62 -2.83
N LEU A 131 19.69 -13.63 -3.02
CA LEU A 131 18.37 -13.59 -2.39
C LEU A 131 17.46 -14.73 -2.87
N MET A 132 17.56 -15.13 -4.13
CA MET A 132 16.81 -16.28 -4.66
C MET A 132 17.27 -17.60 -4.03
N PHE A 133 18.55 -17.73 -3.72
CA PHE A 133 19.04 -18.88 -3.00
C PHE A 133 18.43 -18.98 -1.59
N ASP A 134 18.36 -17.87 -0.88
CA ASP A 134 17.67 -17.73 0.40
C ASP A 134 16.21 -18.23 0.29
N TYR A 135 15.38 -17.61 -0.57
CA TYR A 135 13.97 -17.96 -0.69
C TYR A 135 13.70 -19.39 -1.17
N ILE A 136 14.56 -19.93 -2.03
CA ILE A 136 14.39 -21.31 -2.51
C ILE A 136 14.68 -22.29 -1.38
N LEU A 137 15.61 -22.01 -0.48
CA LEU A 137 15.94 -22.87 0.66
C LEU A 137 14.96 -22.74 1.84
N THR A 138 14.34 -21.59 2.04
CA THR A 138 13.36 -21.35 3.11
C THR A 138 12.21 -22.35 3.10
N GLY A 139 11.67 -22.67 1.92
CA GLY A 139 10.60 -23.66 1.76
C GLY A 139 11.04 -25.07 2.16
N PRO A 140 12.09 -25.62 1.56
CA PRO A 140 12.63 -26.95 1.88
C PRO A 140 13.02 -27.13 3.35
N ILE A 141 13.79 -26.21 3.96
CA ILE A 141 14.19 -26.35 5.37
C ILE A 141 12.99 -26.40 6.30
N SER A 142 12.00 -25.51 6.06
CA SER A 142 10.78 -25.46 6.85
C SER A 142 9.93 -26.74 6.66
N ALA A 143 9.77 -27.20 5.41
CA ALA A 143 8.98 -28.38 5.10
C ALA A 143 9.62 -29.67 5.67
N VAL A 144 10.94 -29.83 5.53
CA VAL A 144 11.68 -30.98 6.07
C VAL A 144 11.66 -30.98 7.58
N SER A 145 11.92 -29.83 8.25
CA SER A 145 11.81 -29.72 9.70
C SER A 145 10.41 -30.10 10.18
N GLY A 146 9.35 -29.60 9.53
CA GLY A 146 7.98 -30.01 9.85
C GLY A 146 7.75 -31.51 9.74
N GLY A 147 8.31 -32.13 8.70
CA GLY A 147 8.30 -33.58 8.52
C GLY A 147 9.02 -34.33 9.64
N GLN A 148 10.19 -33.84 10.05
CA GLN A 148 10.97 -34.45 11.13
C GLN A 148 10.25 -34.34 12.49
N TYR A 149 9.57 -33.21 12.79
CA TYR A 149 8.74 -33.12 13.99
C TYR A 149 7.59 -34.11 13.97
N ILE A 150 6.90 -34.31 12.85
CA ILE A 150 5.79 -35.25 12.70
C ILE A 150 6.28 -36.69 12.85
N ILE A 151 7.31 -37.08 12.12
CA ILE A 151 7.88 -38.43 12.19
C ILE A 151 8.50 -38.68 13.56
N GLY A 152 9.21 -37.70 14.13
CA GLY A 152 9.77 -37.78 15.47
C GLY A 152 8.71 -38.09 16.55
N LEU A 153 7.55 -37.43 16.48
CA LEU A 153 6.43 -37.69 17.38
C LEU A 153 5.90 -39.15 17.22
N ILE A 154 5.75 -39.59 15.96
CA ILE A 154 5.29 -40.96 15.68
C ILE A 154 6.25 -41.97 16.27
N LEU A 155 7.56 -41.78 16.05
CA LEU A 155 8.61 -42.68 16.59
C LEU A 155 8.66 -42.64 18.12
N GLU A 156 8.47 -41.46 18.75
CA GLU A 156 8.36 -41.35 20.21
C GLU A 156 7.15 -42.13 20.77
N ILE A 157 6.00 -42.05 20.12
CA ILE A 157 4.80 -42.78 20.48
C ILE A 157 5.08 -44.28 20.35
N VAL A 158 5.68 -44.73 19.23
CA VAL A 158 5.99 -46.14 19.03
C VAL A 158 7.00 -46.65 20.06
N ALA A 159 8.07 -45.94 20.32
CA ALA A 159 9.13 -46.36 21.23
C ALA A 159 8.68 -46.32 22.71
N ARG A 160 8.02 -45.23 23.17
CA ARG A 160 7.75 -45.01 24.59
C ARG A 160 6.37 -45.47 25.03
N TRP A 161 5.33 -45.33 24.16
CA TRP A 161 3.96 -45.74 24.51
C TRP A 161 3.72 -47.20 24.20
N PHE A 162 4.14 -47.65 22.98
CA PHE A 162 4.00 -49.06 22.59
C PHE A 162 5.19 -49.95 23.02
N LYS A 163 6.27 -49.35 23.56
CA LYS A 163 7.49 -50.03 24.01
C LYS A 163 8.12 -50.93 22.93
N MET A 164 8.06 -50.50 21.66
CA MET A 164 8.72 -51.20 20.59
C MET A 164 10.14 -50.62 20.42
N GLU A 165 11.12 -51.51 20.47
CA GLU A 165 12.51 -51.16 20.12
C GLU A 165 12.63 -51.10 18.57
N ILE A 166 13.04 -49.96 18.09
CA ILE A 166 13.34 -49.74 16.65
C ILE A 166 14.85 -49.61 16.54
N ASP A 167 15.42 -50.39 15.64
CA ASP A 167 16.83 -50.33 15.30
C ASP A 167 17.22 -48.86 14.90
N PRO A 168 18.34 -48.30 15.42
CA PRO A 168 18.78 -46.93 15.17
C PRO A 168 18.83 -46.54 13.68
N ASP A 169 19.41 -47.41 12.84
CA ASP A 169 19.54 -47.18 11.41
C ASP A 169 18.17 -47.12 10.71
N THR A 170 17.26 -48.01 11.11
CA THR A 170 15.88 -48.03 10.63
C THR A 170 15.12 -46.77 11.06
N ARG A 171 15.34 -46.31 12.30
CA ARG A 171 14.75 -45.10 12.85
C ARG A 171 15.17 -43.87 12.05
N ASP A 172 16.45 -43.71 11.75
CA ASP A 172 16.99 -42.58 11.02
C ASP A 172 16.53 -42.59 9.56
N LEU A 173 16.49 -43.77 8.92
CA LEU A 173 15.95 -43.90 7.56
C LEU A 173 14.49 -43.49 7.49
N TRP A 174 13.62 -43.92 8.42
CA TRP A 174 12.23 -43.55 8.48
C TRP A 174 12.07 -42.06 8.74
N LYS A 175 12.90 -41.49 9.60
CA LYS A 175 12.89 -40.07 9.90
C LYS A 175 13.20 -39.22 8.67
N ARG A 176 14.24 -39.56 7.92
CA ARG A 176 14.66 -38.88 6.68
C ARG A 176 13.65 -39.07 5.56
N LEU A 177 13.36 -40.30 5.19
CA LEU A 177 12.43 -40.55 4.07
C LEU A 177 11.03 -40.02 4.36
N GLY A 178 10.54 -40.21 5.57
CA GLY A 178 9.24 -39.70 6.00
C GLY A 178 9.18 -38.17 5.96
N SER A 179 10.25 -37.50 6.39
CA SER A 179 10.30 -36.05 6.34
C SER A 179 10.32 -35.50 4.88
N VAL A 180 11.07 -36.16 3.98
CA VAL A 180 11.10 -35.80 2.56
C VAL A 180 9.72 -35.98 1.90
N LEU A 181 9.02 -37.07 2.20
CA LEU A 181 7.67 -37.32 1.67
C LEU A 181 6.66 -36.27 2.18
N ILE A 182 6.68 -35.94 3.47
CA ILE A 182 5.83 -34.91 4.07
C ILE A 182 6.16 -33.55 3.47
N ALA A 183 7.45 -33.21 3.37
CA ALA A 183 7.92 -31.96 2.78
C ALA A 183 7.46 -31.81 1.32
N THR A 184 7.56 -32.89 0.55
CA THR A 184 7.05 -32.94 -0.83
C THR A 184 5.55 -32.69 -0.88
N ALA A 185 4.77 -33.36 -0.03
CA ALA A 185 3.32 -33.20 0.03
C ALA A 185 2.90 -31.75 0.40
N VAL A 186 3.56 -31.15 1.39
CA VAL A 186 3.31 -29.76 1.81
C VAL A 186 3.65 -28.78 0.68
N THR A 187 4.80 -28.95 0.04
CA THR A 187 5.23 -28.09 -1.08
C THR A 187 4.28 -28.20 -2.27
N VAL A 188 3.82 -29.41 -2.65
CA VAL A 188 2.83 -29.62 -3.70
C VAL A 188 1.49 -28.96 -3.35
N TYR A 189 1.06 -29.05 -2.09
CA TYR A 189 -0.18 -28.43 -1.63
C TYR A 189 -0.15 -26.91 -1.80
N PHE A 190 0.90 -26.23 -1.31
CA PHE A 190 1.01 -24.78 -1.42
C PHE A 190 1.28 -24.31 -2.85
N PHE A 191 2.05 -25.06 -3.63
CA PHE A 191 2.22 -24.81 -5.05
C PHE A 191 0.87 -24.77 -5.79
N ARG A 192 0.01 -25.81 -5.60
CA ARG A 192 -1.33 -25.84 -6.20
C ARG A 192 -2.19 -24.65 -5.75
N LYS A 193 -2.12 -24.33 -4.46
CA LYS A 193 -2.89 -23.21 -3.89
C LYS A 193 -2.48 -21.88 -4.50
N ASN A 194 -1.19 -21.64 -4.68
CA ASN A 194 -0.67 -20.42 -5.29
C ASN A 194 -0.98 -20.34 -6.79
N ILE A 195 -0.99 -21.45 -7.53
CA ILE A 195 -1.42 -21.46 -8.94
C ILE A 195 -2.88 -21.02 -9.08
N ILE A 196 -3.78 -21.51 -8.20
CA ILE A 196 -5.20 -21.15 -8.22
C ILE A 196 -5.41 -19.69 -7.78
N GLY A 197 -4.40 -19.06 -7.16
CA GLY A 197 -4.48 -17.69 -6.66
C GLY A 197 -5.24 -17.56 -5.34
N ILE A 198 -5.33 -18.64 -4.59
CA ILE A 198 -5.90 -18.64 -3.24
C ILE A 198 -4.80 -18.16 -2.28
N HIS A 199 -4.75 -16.85 -2.08
CA HIS A 199 -3.84 -16.28 -1.10
C HIS A 199 -4.31 -16.64 0.32
N GLU A 200 -3.37 -17.03 1.17
CA GLU A 200 -3.64 -17.17 2.58
C GLU A 200 -3.97 -15.81 3.17
N SER A 201 -5.14 -15.71 3.82
CA SER A 201 -5.54 -14.46 4.41
C SER A 201 -4.64 -14.15 5.61
N SER A 202 -4.23 -12.90 5.78
CA SER A 202 -3.53 -12.40 6.96
C SER A 202 -4.24 -12.74 8.28
N GLU A 203 -5.54 -13.05 8.20
CA GLU A 203 -6.34 -13.56 9.32
C GLU A 203 -5.92 -14.97 9.75
N LYS A 204 -5.59 -15.86 8.80
CA LYS A 204 -5.08 -17.20 9.13
C LYS A 204 -3.70 -17.12 9.76
N ALA A 205 -2.82 -16.25 9.22
CA ALA A 205 -1.53 -15.99 9.83
C ALA A 205 -1.67 -15.50 11.29
N LEU A 206 -2.62 -14.60 11.56
CA LEU A 206 -2.91 -14.14 12.91
C LEU A 206 -3.39 -15.27 13.84
N LYS A 207 -4.26 -16.16 13.35
CA LYS A 207 -4.73 -17.33 14.12
C LYS A 207 -3.55 -18.27 14.44
N ILE A 208 -2.67 -18.55 13.49
CA ILE A 208 -1.46 -19.35 13.70
C ILE A 208 -0.56 -18.70 14.74
N MET A 209 -0.31 -17.38 14.63
CA MET A 209 0.49 -16.65 15.62
C MET A 209 -0.11 -16.74 17.04
N ILE A 210 -1.43 -16.62 17.20
CA ILE A 210 -2.09 -16.73 18.51
C ILE A 210 -1.89 -18.14 19.08
N ILE A 211 -2.12 -19.19 18.29
CA ILE A 211 -1.95 -20.58 18.72
C ILE A 211 -0.48 -20.86 19.07
N THR A 212 0.47 -20.35 18.28
CA THR A 212 1.91 -20.46 18.57
C THR A 212 2.30 -19.71 19.84
N THR A 213 1.68 -18.54 20.09
CA THR A 213 1.89 -17.81 21.35
C THR A 213 1.42 -18.62 22.55
N ILE A 214 0.24 -19.23 22.47
CA ILE A 214 -0.30 -20.10 23.53
C ILE A 214 0.66 -21.27 23.77
N MET A 215 1.09 -21.95 22.73
CA MET A 215 2.07 -23.04 22.81
C MET A 215 3.38 -22.56 23.45
N GLY A 216 3.93 -21.43 23.00
CA GLY A 216 5.16 -20.85 23.55
C GLY A 216 5.05 -20.52 25.04
N VAL A 217 3.94 -19.90 25.47
CA VAL A 217 3.69 -19.58 26.88
C VAL A 217 3.59 -20.86 27.73
N ILE A 218 2.86 -21.86 27.25
CA ILE A 218 2.75 -23.15 27.97
C ILE A 218 4.13 -23.81 28.08
N MET A 219 4.87 -23.88 26.96
CA MET A 219 6.18 -24.50 26.91
C MET A 219 7.18 -23.78 27.84
N LEU A 220 7.34 -22.46 27.70
CA LEU A 220 8.28 -21.69 28.52
C LEU A 220 7.93 -21.76 30.00
N SER A 221 6.63 -21.66 30.33
CA SER A 221 6.18 -21.77 31.72
C SER A 221 6.44 -23.15 32.30
N TRP A 222 6.11 -24.21 31.57
CA TRP A 222 6.33 -25.59 32.03
C TRP A 222 7.81 -25.92 32.17
N CYS A 223 8.64 -25.49 31.23
CA CYS A 223 10.10 -25.59 31.31
C CYS A 223 10.65 -24.80 32.51
N GLY A 224 10.14 -23.60 32.79
CA GLY A 224 10.49 -22.79 33.96
C GLY A 224 10.16 -23.50 35.29
N VAL A 225 8.98 -24.09 35.39
CA VAL A 225 8.58 -24.89 36.53
C VAL A 225 9.50 -26.12 36.66
N THR A 226 9.81 -26.81 35.56
CA THR A 226 10.71 -27.98 35.57
C THR A 226 12.09 -27.58 36.08
N LEU A 227 12.63 -26.45 35.61
CA LEU A 227 13.92 -25.93 36.04
C LEU A 227 13.91 -25.58 37.57
N ALA A 228 12.82 -24.98 38.03
CA ALA A 228 12.67 -24.60 39.44
C ALA A 228 12.55 -25.82 40.38
N VAL A 229 11.88 -26.89 39.92
CA VAL A 229 11.61 -28.09 40.74
C VAL A 229 12.72 -29.14 40.64
N SER A 230 13.15 -29.44 39.38
CA SER A 230 14.10 -30.54 39.11
C SER A 230 15.52 -30.06 38.93
N GLY A 231 15.72 -28.74 38.80
CA GLY A 231 17.02 -28.17 38.47
C GLY A 231 17.43 -28.43 37.00
N VAL A 232 18.69 -28.26 36.73
CA VAL A 232 19.32 -28.44 35.40
C VAL A 232 19.48 -29.95 35.15
N ALA A 233 19.24 -30.37 33.91
CA ALA A 233 19.44 -31.77 33.50
C ALA A 233 20.91 -32.19 33.66
N LYS A 234 21.13 -33.46 33.91
CA LYS A 234 22.46 -34.08 34.06
C LYS A 234 22.68 -35.11 32.93
N ASN A 235 23.90 -35.20 32.46
CA ASN A 235 24.31 -36.20 31.52
C ASN A 235 24.42 -37.61 32.19
N LYS A 236 24.74 -38.65 31.43
CA LYS A 236 24.92 -40.03 31.94
C LYS A 236 25.94 -40.10 33.06
N ASP A 237 26.96 -39.24 33.05
CA ASP A 237 28.05 -39.15 34.04
C ASP A 237 27.67 -38.34 35.29
N GLY A 238 26.43 -37.84 35.37
CA GLY A 238 25.91 -37.03 36.50
C GLY A 238 26.35 -35.58 36.47
N VAL A 239 27.04 -35.12 35.40
CA VAL A 239 27.48 -33.75 35.26
C VAL A 239 26.29 -32.86 34.85
N PRO A 240 26.00 -31.75 35.56
CA PRO A 240 24.92 -30.85 35.21
C PRO A 240 25.22 -30.11 33.88
N ASN A 241 24.20 -29.97 33.05
CA ASN A 241 24.32 -29.17 31.84
C ASN A 241 24.66 -27.72 32.18
N THR A 242 25.49 -27.12 31.36
CA THR A 242 25.82 -25.68 31.50
C THR A 242 25.75 -24.98 30.17
N VAL A 243 25.21 -23.77 30.13
CA VAL A 243 25.31 -22.92 28.93
C VAL A 243 26.69 -22.23 28.99
N SER A 244 27.58 -22.66 28.13
CA SER A 244 28.93 -22.09 28.07
C SER A 244 28.89 -20.68 27.48
N PRO A 245 29.60 -19.68 28.02
CA PRO A 245 29.78 -18.41 27.35
C PRO A 245 30.77 -18.47 26.18
N THR A 246 31.56 -19.51 26.10
CA THR A 246 32.63 -19.66 25.10
C THR A 246 32.26 -20.71 24.06
N PRO A 247 32.40 -20.38 22.75
CA PRO A 247 32.08 -21.32 21.68
C PRO A 247 33.08 -22.49 21.67
N ASP A 248 32.61 -23.65 21.25
CA ASP A 248 33.44 -24.84 21.05
C ASP A 248 33.63 -25.09 19.54
N PHE A 249 34.89 -25.01 19.08
CA PHE A 249 35.30 -25.23 17.70
C PHE A 249 36.00 -26.55 17.47
N LYS A 250 35.85 -27.51 18.39
CA LYS A 250 36.39 -28.84 18.16
C LYS A 250 35.54 -29.56 17.11
N PRO A 251 36.15 -30.40 16.27
CA PRO A 251 35.42 -31.24 15.35
C PRO A 251 34.38 -32.07 16.10
N HIS A 252 33.13 -32.06 15.68
CA HIS A 252 32.03 -32.82 16.20
C HIS A 252 31.68 -33.96 15.28
N PHE A 253 31.38 -35.13 15.86
CA PHE A 253 30.92 -36.25 15.06
C PHE A 253 29.46 -35.99 14.62
N ASN A 254 29.26 -35.96 13.31
CA ASN A 254 27.92 -35.91 12.75
C ASN A 254 27.43 -37.36 12.55
N PRO A 255 26.43 -37.80 13.31
CA PRO A 255 25.89 -39.15 13.19
C PRO A 255 25.18 -39.39 11.85
N ILE A 256 24.89 -38.31 11.11
CA ILE A 256 24.16 -38.32 9.85
C ILE A 256 25.09 -38.64 8.69
N THR A 257 26.28 -38.01 8.66
CA THR A 257 27.29 -38.20 7.60
C THR A 257 28.33 -39.24 8.00
N GLU A 258 28.31 -39.72 9.24
CA GLU A 258 29.34 -40.59 9.87
C GLU A 258 30.75 -40.01 9.81
N GLU A 259 30.85 -38.67 9.61
CA GLU A 259 32.11 -37.95 9.52
C GLU A 259 32.25 -36.93 10.65
N TYR A 260 33.51 -36.56 10.96
CA TYR A 260 33.81 -35.45 11.85
C TYR A 260 33.71 -34.13 11.08
N GLU A 261 32.71 -33.36 11.39
CA GLU A 261 32.53 -32.00 10.85
C GLU A 261 33.35 -31.00 11.67
N ASP A 262 34.12 -30.16 10.95
CA ASP A 262 34.92 -29.13 11.56
C ASP A 262 34.24 -27.76 11.40
N PRO A 263 33.82 -27.12 12.53
CA PRO A 263 33.14 -25.81 12.47
C PRO A 263 33.98 -24.69 11.89
N THR A 264 35.32 -24.91 11.70
CA THR A 264 36.20 -23.92 11.10
C THR A 264 36.24 -23.97 9.55
N GLY A 265 35.63 -24.98 8.91
CA GLY A 265 35.50 -25.14 7.47
C GLY A 265 36.80 -25.01 6.70
N PHE A 266 36.89 -24.14 5.69
CA PHE A 266 38.11 -23.95 4.91
C PHE A 266 39.30 -23.49 5.77
N LEU A 267 39.09 -22.96 6.96
CA LEU A 267 40.16 -22.57 7.89
C LEU A 267 40.78 -23.75 8.63
N LYS A 268 40.22 -24.98 8.52
CA LYS A 268 40.69 -26.18 9.28
C LYS A 268 42.17 -26.46 9.17
N HIS A 269 42.80 -26.07 8.09
CA HIS A 269 44.25 -26.24 7.86
C HIS A 269 45.08 -24.98 8.23
N ALA A 270 44.42 -23.87 8.61
CA ALA A 270 45.09 -22.63 8.99
C ALA A 270 45.56 -22.70 10.44
N PRO A 271 46.67 -22.05 10.81
CA PRO A 271 47.18 -22.00 12.21
C PRO A 271 46.14 -21.39 13.19
N VAL A 272 45.23 -20.57 12.68
CA VAL A 272 44.16 -19.95 13.46
C VAL A 272 43.15 -20.96 13.99
N ALA A 273 42.81 -21.99 13.22
CA ALA A 273 41.88 -23.07 13.64
C ALA A 273 42.42 -23.84 14.83
N GLY A 274 43.73 -24.17 14.84
CA GLY A 274 44.41 -24.81 15.98
C GLY A 274 44.27 -23.97 17.25
N LYS A 275 44.55 -22.66 17.14
CA LYS A 275 44.42 -21.73 18.28
C LYS A 275 42.97 -21.59 18.75
N LEU A 276 42.00 -21.56 17.85
CA LEU A 276 40.56 -21.49 18.21
C LEU A 276 40.11 -22.76 18.95
N ARG A 277 40.56 -23.94 18.52
CA ARG A 277 40.32 -25.26 19.20
C ARG A 277 40.96 -25.26 20.59
N ASP A 278 42.17 -24.72 20.73
CA ASP A 278 42.89 -24.62 22.02
C ASP A 278 42.16 -23.67 23.02
N LEU A 279 41.43 -22.67 22.54
CA LEU A 279 40.56 -21.78 23.33
C LEU A 279 39.28 -22.48 23.76
N SER A 280 38.78 -23.41 23.00
CA SER A 280 37.53 -24.14 23.23
C SER A 280 37.53 -24.92 24.53
N GLY A 281 36.54 -24.71 25.39
CA GLY A 281 36.35 -25.44 26.66
C GLY A 281 37.32 -25.07 27.80
N LYS A 282 38.16 -24.05 27.67
CA LYS A 282 39.05 -23.59 28.73
C LYS A 282 38.50 -22.32 29.42
N PRO A 283 38.10 -22.37 30.69
CA PRO A 283 37.68 -21.20 31.44
C PRO A 283 38.91 -20.28 31.69
N GLY A 284 38.73 -18.96 31.55
CA GLY A 284 39.73 -17.96 31.86
C GLY A 284 40.67 -17.54 30.72
N VAL A 285 40.37 -17.94 29.48
CA VAL A 285 41.16 -17.56 28.30
C VAL A 285 40.72 -16.19 27.73
N ASP A 286 41.70 -15.45 27.20
CA ASP A 286 41.45 -14.12 26.61
C ASP A 286 40.70 -14.21 25.26
N TRP A 287 39.37 -14.17 25.36
CA TRP A 287 38.48 -14.11 24.19
C TRP A 287 38.43 -12.70 23.54
N LEU A 288 39.00 -11.68 24.19
CA LEU A 288 39.12 -10.32 23.65
C LEU A 288 40.40 -10.14 22.79
N GLY A 289 41.34 -11.09 22.86
CA GLY A 289 42.48 -11.12 21.94
C GLY A 289 42.03 -11.32 20.49
N LEU A 290 42.88 -11.02 19.52
CA LEU A 290 42.55 -11.05 18.08
C LEU A 290 41.95 -12.40 17.63
N VAL A 291 42.49 -13.51 18.10
CA VAL A 291 41.98 -14.87 17.76
C VAL A 291 40.65 -15.14 18.43
N GLY A 292 40.48 -14.73 19.71
CA GLY A 292 39.22 -14.87 20.43
C GLY A 292 38.11 -14.02 19.78
N ALA A 293 38.42 -12.78 19.43
CA ALA A 293 37.47 -11.89 18.72
C ALA A 293 37.04 -12.51 17.39
N LEU A 294 37.95 -13.12 16.61
CA LEU A 294 37.61 -13.85 15.39
C LEU A 294 36.69 -15.02 15.71
N GLY A 295 36.96 -15.81 16.78
CA GLY A 295 36.06 -16.89 17.21
C GLY A 295 34.68 -16.40 17.57
N ILE A 296 34.54 -15.25 18.24
CA ILE A 296 33.23 -14.63 18.54
C ILE A 296 32.49 -14.30 17.25
N PHE A 297 33.16 -13.71 16.24
CA PHE A 297 32.54 -13.40 14.96
C PHE A 297 32.18 -14.67 14.15
N ILE A 298 32.98 -15.72 14.22
CA ILE A 298 32.66 -17.02 13.61
C ILE A 298 31.40 -17.60 14.27
N ALA A 299 31.32 -17.62 15.58
CA ALA A 299 30.17 -18.14 16.31
C ALA A 299 28.91 -17.29 16.05
N PHE A 300 29.05 -15.96 15.98
CA PHE A 300 27.99 -15.06 15.57
C PHE A 300 27.53 -15.36 14.13
N GLY A 301 28.46 -15.61 13.21
CA GLY A 301 28.18 -15.99 11.83
C GLY A 301 27.37 -17.30 11.75
N HIS A 302 27.76 -18.33 12.52
CA HIS A 302 27.00 -19.58 12.59
C HIS A 302 25.56 -19.37 13.08
N SER A 303 25.36 -18.39 13.97
CA SER A 303 24.05 -18.11 14.58
C SER A 303 23.18 -17.14 13.75
N ILE A 304 23.72 -16.52 12.69
CA ILE A 304 23.05 -15.42 11.95
C ILE A 304 21.76 -15.86 11.27
N LEU A 305 21.64 -17.16 10.97
CA LEU A 305 20.42 -17.76 10.43
C LEU A 305 19.21 -17.56 11.35
N ALA A 306 19.41 -17.33 12.65
CA ALA A 306 18.33 -17.07 13.59
C ALA A 306 17.47 -15.84 13.23
N MET A 307 18.02 -14.87 12.50
CA MET A 307 17.28 -13.69 12.04
C MET A 307 16.77 -13.78 10.59
N SER A 308 16.77 -14.98 10.01
CA SER A 308 16.14 -15.22 8.70
C SER A 308 14.66 -14.86 8.73
N GLY A 309 14.16 -14.29 7.62
CA GLY A 309 12.78 -13.79 7.52
C GLY A 309 12.63 -12.28 7.81
N GLU A 310 13.72 -11.57 8.18
CA GLU A 310 13.67 -10.11 8.38
C GLU A 310 13.37 -9.36 7.08
N GLU A 311 13.77 -9.89 5.93
CA GLU A 311 13.49 -9.32 4.60
C GLU A 311 12.00 -9.35 4.26
N THR A 312 11.22 -10.25 4.87
CA THR A 312 9.75 -10.32 4.73
C THR A 312 9.08 -9.04 5.22
N LEU A 313 9.70 -8.31 6.17
CA LEU A 313 9.23 -6.97 6.58
C LEU A 313 9.14 -6.01 5.38
N ALA A 314 10.17 -5.97 4.53
CA ALA A 314 10.16 -5.08 3.37
C ALA A 314 9.08 -5.46 2.34
N GLN A 315 8.76 -6.74 2.21
CA GLN A 315 7.72 -7.21 1.31
C GLN A 315 6.32 -6.85 1.81
N VAL A 316 6.07 -7.02 3.11
CA VAL A 316 4.76 -6.76 3.72
C VAL A 316 4.49 -5.27 3.88
N TYR A 317 5.51 -4.40 3.88
CA TYR A 317 5.32 -2.95 4.09
C TYR A 317 4.28 -2.33 3.15
N ARG A 318 4.21 -2.74 1.90
CA ARG A 318 3.23 -2.24 0.92
C ARG A 318 1.79 -2.47 1.37
N GLU A 319 1.53 -3.55 2.11
CA GLU A 319 0.18 -3.97 2.56
C GLU A 319 -0.21 -3.35 3.90
N VAL A 320 0.67 -2.58 4.54
CA VAL A 320 0.38 -1.97 5.85
C VAL A 320 -0.59 -0.80 5.70
N GLU A 321 -1.66 -0.80 6.51
CA GLU A 321 -2.67 0.26 6.54
C GLU A 321 -2.15 1.56 7.18
N SER A 322 -2.83 2.66 6.84
CA SER A 322 -2.55 3.98 7.43
C SER A 322 -2.91 4.03 8.94
N PRO A 323 -2.11 4.72 9.79
CA PRO A 323 -0.86 5.42 9.53
C PRO A 323 0.32 4.46 9.36
N LYS A 324 0.77 4.32 8.12
CA LYS A 324 1.60 3.23 7.63
C LYS A 324 2.88 3.01 8.42
N LEU A 325 3.73 4.03 8.55
CA LEU A 325 5.01 3.93 9.26
C LEU A 325 4.81 3.61 10.76
N LYS A 326 3.80 4.20 11.40
CA LYS A 326 3.50 3.95 12.82
C LYS A 326 3.08 2.51 13.06
N ASN A 327 2.18 2.00 12.22
CA ASN A 327 1.71 0.61 12.28
C ASN A 327 2.83 -0.37 11.96
N PHE A 328 3.66 -0.05 10.97
CA PHE A 328 4.81 -0.86 10.61
C PHE A 328 5.86 -0.96 11.73
N LYS A 329 6.21 0.16 12.39
CA LYS A 329 7.11 0.16 13.55
C LYS A 329 6.56 -0.66 14.71
N LYS A 330 5.25 -0.61 14.97
CA LYS A 330 4.61 -1.45 15.97
C LYS A 330 4.72 -2.94 15.62
N ALA A 331 4.42 -3.30 14.36
CA ALA A 331 4.55 -4.68 13.89
C ALA A 331 6.00 -5.18 14.02
N ALA A 332 6.98 -4.41 13.58
CA ALA A 332 8.39 -4.73 13.69
C ALA A 332 8.84 -4.95 15.16
N PHE A 333 8.34 -4.14 16.08
CA PHE A 333 8.63 -4.30 17.51
C PHE A 333 8.00 -5.57 18.11
N ILE A 334 6.75 -5.89 17.74
CA ILE A 334 6.09 -7.14 18.15
C ILE A 334 6.89 -8.34 17.64
N VAL A 335 7.31 -8.31 16.37
CA VAL A 335 8.13 -9.37 15.77
C VAL A 335 9.46 -9.53 16.52
N PHE A 336 10.10 -8.43 16.91
CA PHE A 336 11.33 -8.46 17.69
C PHE A 336 11.17 -9.16 19.04
N ILE A 337 10.21 -8.72 19.84
CA ILE A 337 9.99 -9.29 21.19
C ILE A 337 9.61 -10.76 21.08
N TYR A 338 8.72 -11.09 20.14
CA TYR A 338 8.28 -12.46 19.93
C TYR A 338 9.42 -13.41 19.58
N SER A 339 10.27 -13.03 18.63
CA SER A 339 11.42 -13.82 18.19
C SER A 339 12.47 -13.95 19.29
N LEU A 340 12.75 -12.84 20.00
CA LEU A 340 13.71 -12.84 21.11
C LEU A 340 13.29 -13.84 22.19
N VAL A 341 12.02 -13.81 22.60
CA VAL A 341 11.50 -14.66 23.68
C VAL A 341 11.37 -16.10 23.23
N LEU A 342 10.80 -16.33 22.05
CA LEU A 342 10.55 -17.71 21.58
C LEU A 342 11.87 -18.39 21.15
N THR A 343 12.61 -17.80 20.21
CA THR A 343 13.83 -18.44 19.66
C THR A 343 14.95 -18.46 20.69
N GLY A 344 15.21 -17.32 21.35
CA GLY A 344 16.24 -17.23 22.39
C GLY A 344 15.89 -18.06 23.61
N GLY A 345 14.65 -17.95 24.15
CA GLY A 345 14.21 -18.65 25.33
C GLY A 345 14.21 -20.17 25.17
N ILE A 346 13.70 -20.67 24.03
CA ILE A 346 13.70 -22.11 23.72
C ILE A 346 15.12 -22.65 23.64
N SER A 347 16.03 -21.92 23.00
CA SER A 347 17.43 -22.35 22.86
C SER A 347 18.12 -22.50 24.22
N PHE A 348 17.94 -21.55 25.17
CA PHE A 348 18.48 -21.67 26.52
C PHE A 348 17.88 -22.86 27.27
N LEU A 349 16.57 -23.01 27.21
CA LEU A 349 15.88 -24.10 27.93
C LEU A 349 16.23 -25.48 27.37
N ALA A 350 16.45 -25.58 26.05
CA ALA A 350 16.89 -26.82 25.41
C ALA A 350 18.25 -27.28 25.96
N VAL A 351 19.23 -26.40 26.06
CA VAL A 351 20.55 -26.73 26.62
C VAL A 351 20.47 -27.07 28.11
N LEU A 352 19.62 -26.39 28.89
CA LEU A 352 19.52 -26.61 30.32
C LEU A 352 18.73 -27.87 30.69
N LEU A 353 17.67 -28.19 29.94
CA LEU A 353 16.71 -29.23 30.33
C LEU A 353 16.81 -30.56 29.58
N ILE A 354 17.45 -30.60 28.42
CA ILE A 354 17.68 -31.84 27.69
C ILE A 354 19.10 -32.32 27.99
N PRO A 355 19.30 -33.55 28.49
CA PRO A 355 20.64 -34.11 28.75
C PRO A 355 21.51 -34.04 27.51
N SER A 356 22.79 -33.60 27.66
CA SER A 356 23.69 -33.31 26.55
C SER A 356 23.96 -34.52 25.64
N ASP A 357 24.00 -35.70 26.19
CA ASP A 357 24.20 -36.99 25.51
C ASP A 357 23.01 -37.40 24.64
N VAL A 358 21.83 -36.94 24.94
CA VAL A 358 20.58 -37.23 24.19
C VAL A 358 20.21 -36.06 23.25
N ARG A 359 20.55 -34.85 23.67
CA ARG A 359 20.09 -33.61 22.96
C ARG A 359 20.59 -33.58 21.52
N MET A 360 21.87 -33.81 21.27
CA MET A 360 22.43 -33.73 19.94
C MET A 360 22.28 -35.01 19.13
N HIS A 361 22.10 -36.17 19.82
CA HIS A 361 21.89 -37.45 19.15
C HIS A 361 20.42 -37.65 18.72
N ASP A 362 19.44 -37.42 19.61
CA ASP A 362 18.03 -37.76 19.36
C ASP A 362 17.20 -36.56 18.92
N TYR A 363 17.58 -35.34 19.35
CA TYR A 363 16.74 -34.14 19.24
C TYR A 363 17.40 -32.95 18.49
N SER A 364 18.56 -33.16 17.86
CA SER A 364 19.24 -32.06 17.13
C SER A 364 18.34 -31.33 16.14
N ASP A 365 17.46 -32.04 15.48
CA ASP A 365 16.50 -31.53 14.48
C ASP A 365 15.05 -31.41 15.01
N ASN A 366 14.83 -31.68 16.31
CA ASN A 366 13.53 -31.61 16.98
C ASN A 366 13.66 -31.14 18.44
N LEU A 367 14.37 -30.05 18.67
CA LEU A 367 14.65 -29.56 20.04
C LEU A 367 13.41 -29.22 20.85
N ILE A 368 12.38 -28.61 20.24
CA ILE A 368 11.15 -28.25 20.98
C ILE A 368 10.38 -29.50 21.38
N GLY A 369 10.34 -30.52 20.53
CA GLY A 369 9.81 -31.84 20.86
C GLY A 369 10.62 -32.50 21.99
N GLY A 370 11.97 -32.43 21.93
CA GLY A 370 12.86 -32.85 23.00
C GLY A 370 12.58 -32.18 24.34
N LEU A 371 12.35 -30.85 24.33
CA LEU A 371 11.95 -30.11 25.52
C LEU A 371 10.61 -30.63 26.09
N ALA A 372 9.60 -30.82 25.23
CA ALA A 372 8.31 -31.37 25.66
C ALA A 372 8.42 -32.73 26.31
N MET A 373 9.40 -33.57 25.89
CA MET A 373 9.64 -34.90 26.45
C MET A 373 10.49 -34.89 27.75
N ASN A 374 11.21 -33.79 28.02
CA ASN A 374 12.10 -33.65 29.17
C ASN A 374 11.54 -32.75 30.29
N VAL A 375 10.32 -32.21 30.18
CA VAL A 375 9.65 -31.49 31.26
C VAL A 375 9.17 -32.45 32.35
N ILE A 376 8.90 -31.93 33.56
CA ILE A 376 8.34 -32.66 34.67
C ILE A 376 6.89 -33.10 34.37
N GLY A 377 6.53 -34.35 34.71
CA GLY A 377 5.16 -34.82 34.53
C GLY A 377 5.06 -36.27 34.02
N PRO A 378 3.82 -36.83 34.00
CA PRO A 378 3.59 -38.18 33.49
C PRO A 378 3.77 -38.26 31.96
N LEU A 379 4.10 -39.42 31.44
CA LEU A 379 4.38 -39.64 30.02
C LEU A 379 3.26 -39.16 29.08
N TRP A 380 1.99 -39.44 29.47
CA TRP A 380 0.86 -39.00 28.65
C TRP A 380 0.80 -37.46 28.48
N ALA A 381 1.14 -36.70 29.53
CA ALA A 381 1.14 -35.24 29.49
C ALA A 381 2.29 -34.72 28.64
N LYS A 382 3.46 -35.36 28.71
CA LYS A 382 4.62 -35.02 27.85
C LYS A 382 4.33 -35.28 26.37
N LEU A 383 3.72 -36.44 26.04
CA LEU A 383 3.31 -36.79 24.69
C LEU A 383 2.22 -35.87 24.17
N LEU A 384 1.27 -35.44 25.00
CA LEU A 384 0.25 -34.47 24.61
C LEU A 384 0.87 -33.11 24.33
N LEU A 385 1.82 -32.66 25.17
CA LEU A 385 2.56 -31.43 24.94
C LEU A 385 3.40 -31.50 23.63
N ASN A 386 4.10 -32.63 23.44
CA ASN A 386 4.85 -32.83 22.18
C ASN A 386 3.93 -32.86 20.95
N GLY A 387 2.77 -33.54 21.05
CA GLY A 387 1.75 -33.52 20.00
C GLY A 387 1.25 -32.09 19.70
N PHE A 388 1.04 -31.26 20.74
CA PHE A 388 0.68 -29.87 20.57
C PHE A 388 1.79 -29.06 19.86
N VAL A 389 3.05 -29.27 20.27
CA VAL A 389 4.23 -28.67 19.60
C VAL A 389 4.29 -29.05 18.14
N VAL A 390 4.09 -30.33 17.81
CA VAL A 390 4.14 -30.82 16.41
C VAL A 390 3.01 -30.24 15.57
N VAL A 391 1.79 -30.15 16.10
CA VAL A 391 0.67 -29.55 15.38
C VAL A 391 0.93 -28.06 15.11
N VAL A 392 1.39 -27.31 16.12
CA VAL A 392 1.71 -25.88 15.95
C VAL A 392 2.91 -25.71 15.03
N GLY A 393 3.94 -26.55 15.18
CA GLY A 393 5.10 -26.58 14.28
C GLY A 393 4.70 -26.84 12.83
N GLY A 394 3.82 -27.82 12.61
CA GLY A 394 3.28 -28.11 11.28
C GLY A 394 2.54 -26.91 10.67
N LEU A 395 1.81 -26.14 11.45
CA LEU A 395 1.11 -24.95 10.98
C LEU A 395 2.08 -23.81 10.63
N ILE A 396 3.04 -23.51 11.52
CA ILE A 396 3.96 -22.39 11.30
C ILE A 396 4.99 -22.70 10.19
N LEU A 397 5.55 -23.89 10.19
CA LEU A 397 6.52 -24.33 9.19
C LEU A 397 5.89 -24.44 7.80
N SER A 398 4.65 -24.92 7.70
CA SER A 398 3.91 -24.88 6.43
C SER A 398 3.53 -23.46 6.00
N GLY A 399 3.30 -22.56 6.96
CA GLY A 399 3.17 -21.12 6.68
C GLY A 399 4.45 -20.55 6.06
N ALA A 400 5.62 -20.91 6.58
CA ALA A 400 6.91 -20.49 6.03
C ALA A 400 7.14 -21.01 4.59
N VAL A 401 6.74 -22.27 4.28
CA VAL A 401 6.76 -22.79 2.90
C VAL A 401 5.93 -21.91 1.96
N ASN A 402 4.72 -21.55 2.39
CA ASN A 402 3.86 -20.68 1.58
C ASN A 402 4.47 -19.29 1.39
N THR A 403 5.02 -18.69 2.46
CA THR A 403 5.69 -17.38 2.41
C THR A 403 6.89 -17.41 1.48
N ALA A 404 7.70 -18.48 1.51
CA ALA A 404 8.83 -18.68 0.61
C ALA A 404 8.40 -18.73 -0.87
N ILE A 405 7.32 -19.43 -1.20
CA ILE A 405 6.77 -19.47 -2.58
C ILE A 405 6.29 -18.08 -3.01
N ILE A 406 5.54 -17.39 -2.17
CA ILE A 406 5.01 -16.05 -2.45
C ILE A 406 6.16 -15.04 -2.59
N GLY A 407 7.13 -15.06 -1.66
CA GLY A 407 8.29 -14.18 -1.65
C GLY A 407 9.15 -14.36 -2.91
N SER A 408 9.52 -15.59 -3.23
CA SER A 408 10.24 -15.93 -4.48
C SER A 408 9.50 -15.45 -5.72
N ASN A 409 8.18 -15.71 -5.78
CA ASN A 409 7.34 -15.28 -6.90
C ASN A 409 7.30 -13.76 -7.03
N GLY A 410 7.17 -13.04 -5.92
CA GLY A 410 7.18 -11.58 -5.91
C GLY A 410 8.49 -10.99 -6.41
N VAL A 411 9.62 -11.53 -5.97
CA VAL A 411 10.96 -11.09 -6.39
C VAL A 411 11.21 -11.40 -7.87
N LEU A 412 10.96 -12.65 -8.32
CA LEU A 412 11.16 -13.03 -9.73
C LEU A 412 10.20 -12.30 -10.68
N ASN A 413 8.96 -12.08 -10.27
CA ASN A 413 8.03 -11.27 -11.05
C ASN A 413 8.58 -9.85 -11.25
N ARG A 414 9.11 -9.24 -10.20
CA ARG A 414 9.75 -7.91 -10.28
C ARG A 414 10.96 -7.89 -11.20
N VAL A 415 11.82 -8.89 -11.11
CA VAL A 415 12.99 -9.07 -12.00
C VAL A 415 12.55 -9.22 -13.46
N ALA A 416 11.45 -9.94 -13.69
CA ALA A 416 10.87 -10.12 -15.02
C ALA A 416 10.24 -8.82 -15.57
N GLU A 417 9.50 -8.08 -14.73
CA GLU A 417 8.93 -6.75 -15.05
C GLU A 417 10.02 -5.74 -15.43
N ASP A 418 11.15 -5.78 -14.77
CA ASP A 418 12.32 -4.95 -15.08
C ASP A 418 13.07 -5.39 -16.36
N GLY A 419 12.57 -6.43 -17.03
CA GLY A 419 13.11 -6.92 -18.30
C GLY A 419 14.38 -7.77 -18.21
N VAL A 420 14.77 -8.18 -17.00
CA VAL A 420 15.92 -9.05 -16.76
C VAL A 420 15.61 -10.49 -17.09
N MET A 421 14.35 -10.92 -16.93
CA MET A 421 13.86 -12.24 -17.35
C MET A 421 13.03 -12.17 -18.64
N PRO A 422 12.90 -13.29 -19.38
CA PRO A 422 12.04 -13.34 -20.56
C PRO A 422 10.58 -12.98 -20.27
N GLU A 423 9.94 -12.21 -21.18
CA GLU A 423 8.50 -11.88 -21.10
C GLU A 423 7.60 -13.12 -21.02
N TRP A 424 8.13 -14.26 -21.44
CA TRP A 424 7.46 -15.54 -21.32
C TRP A 424 7.05 -15.84 -19.86
N PHE A 425 7.84 -15.46 -18.89
CA PHE A 425 7.53 -15.64 -17.47
C PHE A 425 6.40 -14.73 -16.97
N LEU A 426 6.18 -13.58 -17.60
CA LEU A 426 5.11 -12.62 -17.22
C LEU A 426 3.73 -13.05 -17.72
N LYS A 427 3.62 -13.98 -18.67
CA LYS A 427 2.31 -14.41 -19.20
C LYS A 427 1.47 -15.04 -18.09
N PRO A 428 0.29 -14.48 -17.77
CA PRO A 428 -0.55 -15.01 -16.72
C PRO A 428 -1.18 -16.36 -17.10
N HIS A 429 -1.61 -17.09 -16.08
CA HIS A 429 -2.36 -18.34 -16.30
C HIS A 429 -3.73 -18.04 -16.94
N PRO A 430 -4.13 -18.72 -18.03
CA PRO A 430 -5.37 -18.37 -18.77
C PRO A 430 -6.64 -18.36 -17.93
N ARG A 431 -6.71 -19.25 -16.91
CA ARG A 431 -7.89 -19.37 -16.05
C ARG A 431 -7.79 -18.60 -14.74
N TYR A 432 -6.59 -18.51 -14.16
CA TYR A 432 -6.42 -18.00 -12.79
C TYR A 432 -5.70 -16.64 -12.72
N GLY A 433 -5.12 -16.17 -13.83
CA GLY A 433 -4.40 -14.89 -13.88
C GLY A 433 -3.11 -14.82 -13.06
N THR A 434 -2.61 -15.95 -12.56
CA THR A 434 -1.40 -16.04 -11.73
C THR A 434 -0.14 -16.19 -12.57
N THR A 435 1.01 -15.85 -12.01
CA THR A 435 2.35 -16.02 -12.63
C THR A 435 2.82 -17.47 -12.57
N TYR A 436 2.03 -18.41 -13.13
CA TYR A 436 2.19 -19.83 -12.96
C TYR A 436 3.55 -20.37 -13.42
N ARG A 437 4.19 -19.75 -14.41
CA ARG A 437 5.50 -20.18 -14.93
C ARG A 437 6.63 -19.92 -13.95
N ILE A 438 6.56 -18.80 -13.25
CA ILE A 438 7.48 -18.49 -12.15
C ILE A 438 7.23 -19.46 -11.00
N LEU A 439 5.97 -19.73 -10.67
CA LEU A 439 5.60 -20.68 -9.63
C LEU A 439 6.10 -22.10 -9.94
N TRP A 440 6.04 -22.55 -11.20
CA TRP A 440 6.62 -23.84 -11.62
C TRP A 440 8.14 -23.88 -11.43
N LEU A 441 8.84 -22.81 -11.80
CA LEU A 441 10.30 -22.71 -11.60
C LEU A 441 10.66 -22.84 -10.11
N ILE A 442 9.98 -22.07 -9.24
CA ILE A 442 10.21 -22.11 -7.80
C ILE A 442 9.91 -23.51 -7.24
N PHE A 443 8.78 -24.09 -7.61
CA PHE A 443 8.36 -25.41 -7.16
C PHE A 443 9.37 -26.50 -7.53
N LEU A 444 9.85 -26.52 -8.76
CA LEU A 444 10.83 -27.50 -9.21
C LEU A 444 12.17 -27.35 -8.47
N LEU A 445 12.61 -26.11 -8.23
CA LEU A 445 13.84 -25.85 -7.47
C LEU A 445 13.71 -26.27 -6.00
N GLN A 446 12.59 -25.96 -5.35
CA GLN A 446 12.34 -26.40 -3.98
C GLN A 446 12.23 -27.92 -3.87
N LEU A 447 11.54 -28.56 -4.82
CA LEU A 447 11.42 -30.00 -4.85
C LEU A 447 12.81 -30.67 -5.06
N PHE A 448 13.59 -30.17 -5.99
CA PHE A 448 14.98 -30.63 -6.19
C PHE A 448 15.79 -30.49 -4.90
N THR A 449 15.69 -29.38 -4.19
CA THR A 449 16.42 -29.14 -2.94
C THR A 449 15.98 -30.10 -1.82
N ILE A 450 14.67 -30.38 -1.69
CA ILE A 450 14.15 -31.36 -0.71
C ILE A 450 14.74 -32.77 -0.97
N TRP A 451 14.75 -33.19 -2.22
CA TRP A 451 15.26 -34.52 -2.56
C TRP A 451 16.79 -34.59 -2.54
N ALA A 452 17.49 -33.53 -2.95
CA ALA A 452 18.94 -33.45 -2.91
C ALA A 452 19.50 -33.45 -1.49
N SER A 453 18.80 -32.82 -0.52
CA SER A 453 19.19 -32.83 0.89
C SER A 453 18.89 -34.15 1.59
N PHE A 454 18.06 -35.00 1.01
CA PHE A 454 17.62 -36.26 1.62
C PHE A 454 17.13 -36.11 3.08
N GLY A 455 16.47 -34.98 3.38
CA GLY A 455 15.92 -34.72 4.72
C GLY A 455 16.92 -34.21 5.75
N ASP A 456 18.11 -33.80 5.33
CA ASP A 456 19.12 -33.24 6.22
C ASP A 456 18.84 -31.73 6.45
N VAL A 457 18.35 -31.39 7.65
CA VAL A 457 18.04 -30.01 8.07
C VAL A 457 19.30 -29.20 8.32
N LEU A 458 20.38 -29.85 8.78
CA LEU A 458 21.64 -29.17 9.04
C LEU A 458 22.25 -28.65 7.74
N LEU A 459 22.34 -29.52 6.72
CA LEU A 459 22.82 -29.15 5.37
C LEU A 459 22.00 -28.02 4.77
N LEU A 460 20.66 -28.11 4.88
CA LEU A 460 19.76 -27.06 4.42
C LEU A 460 19.97 -25.76 5.18
N GLY A 461 20.16 -25.80 6.49
CA GLY A 461 20.37 -24.63 7.33
C GLY A 461 21.72 -23.93 7.08
N GLU A 462 22.76 -24.73 6.88
CA GLU A 462 24.07 -24.17 6.51
C GLU A 462 24.02 -23.47 5.15
N ALA A 463 23.44 -24.13 4.13
CA ALA A 463 23.26 -23.56 2.80
C ALA A 463 22.41 -22.27 2.86
N TYR A 464 21.33 -22.30 3.64
CA TYR A 464 20.41 -21.17 3.81
C TYR A 464 21.10 -19.93 4.40
N ALA A 465 21.99 -20.10 5.37
CA ALA A 465 22.70 -18.98 5.99
C ALA A 465 23.52 -18.14 5.01
N PHE A 466 24.01 -18.73 3.91
CA PHE A 466 24.70 -18.01 2.86
C PHE A 466 23.81 -16.96 2.19
N GLY A 467 22.61 -17.33 1.75
CA GLY A 467 21.68 -16.43 1.08
C GLY A 467 21.23 -15.28 1.99
N VAL A 468 20.83 -15.61 3.21
CA VAL A 468 20.36 -14.66 4.22
C VAL A 468 21.39 -13.57 4.50
N VAL A 469 22.61 -13.93 4.81
CA VAL A 469 23.67 -12.98 5.20
C VAL A 469 24.03 -12.01 4.08
N TRP A 470 24.17 -12.53 2.85
CA TRP A 470 24.52 -11.65 1.72
C TRP A 470 23.38 -10.72 1.33
N SER A 471 22.11 -11.14 1.50
CA SER A 471 20.97 -10.25 1.28
C SER A 471 20.99 -9.05 2.23
N PHE A 472 21.32 -9.27 3.52
CA PHE A 472 21.44 -8.21 4.51
C PHE A 472 22.64 -7.28 4.25
N VAL A 473 23.78 -7.83 3.82
CA VAL A 473 24.95 -7.02 3.43
C VAL A 473 24.60 -6.09 2.27
N PHE A 474 24.00 -6.62 1.19
CA PHE A 474 23.60 -5.80 0.05
C PHE A 474 22.59 -4.73 0.44
N GLN A 475 21.63 -5.05 1.30
CA GLN A 475 20.65 -4.11 1.80
C GLN A 475 21.31 -2.97 2.59
N ALA A 476 22.16 -3.31 3.57
CA ALA A 476 22.86 -2.32 4.40
C ALA A 476 23.81 -1.46 3.59
N LEU A 477 24.62 -2.06 2.70
CA LEU A 477 25.53 -1.35 1.80
C LEU A 477 24.78 -0.35 0.92
N SER A 478 23.68 -0.78 0.33
CA SER A 478 22.85 0.08 -0.53
C SER A 478 22.29 1.26 0.24
N MET A 479 21.84 1.04 1.48
CA MET A 479 21.31 2.11 2.33
C MET A 479 22.41 3.10 2.74
N VAL A 480 23.66 2.65 2.97
CA VAL A 480 24.81 3.54 3.18
C VAL A 480 25.03 4.42 1.95
N VAL A 481 25.06 3.83 0.75
CA VAL A 481 25.26 4.60 -0.49
C VAL A 481 24.13 5.62 -0.70
N LEU A 482 22.87 5.20 -0.51
CA LEU A 482 21.71 6.09 -0.66
C LEU A 482 21.68 7.25 0.35
N ARG A 483 22.37 7.14 1.50
CA ARG A 483 22.49 8.26 2.43
C ARG A 483 23.27 9.43 1.84
N PHE A 484 24.19 9.15 0.92
CA PHE A 484 25.04 10.16 0.28
C PHE A 484 24.53 10.55 -1.12
N THR A 485 23.83 9.66 -1.81
CA THR A 485 23.41 9.88 -3.21
C THR A 485 21.96 10.33 -3.36
N ASP A 486 21.08 10.02 -2.41
CA ASP A 486 19.66 10.33 -2.50
C ASP A 486 19.25 11.42 -1.50
N PRO A 487 18.91 12.64 -1.98
CA PRO A 487 18.55 13.78 -1.14
C PRO A 487 17.11 13.73 -0.60
N ARG A 488 16.30 12.74 -0.99
CA ARG A 488 14.90 12.66 -0.54
C ARG A 488 14.79 12.63 1.00
N PRO A 489 13.83 13.35 1.58
CA PRO A 489 13.59 13.31 3.02
C PRO A 489 13.18 11.90 3.45
N ARG A 490 13.70 11.44 4.59
CA ARG A 490 13.39 10.13 5.17
C ARG A 490 12.54 10.30 6.41
N GLU A 491 11.39 9.64 6.45
CA GLU A 491 10.50 9.64 7.62
C GLU A 491 11.05 8.81 8.79
N ALA A 492 11.91 7.83 8.50
CA ALA A 492 12.65 7.07 9.51
C ALA A 492 14.10 6.93 9.09
N LYS A 493 15.01 6.99 10.07
CA LYS A 493 16.45 6.81 9.89
C LYS A 493 16.97 5.82 10.91
N VAL A 494 17.97 5.02 10.51
CA VAL A 494 18.76 4.22 11.45
C VAL A 494 19.39 5.17 12.47
N PRO A 495 19.32 4.87 13.78
CA PRO A 495 19.89 5.74 14.82
C PRO A 495 21.42 5.88 14.73
N LEU A 496 22.00 6.74 15.58
CA LEU A 496 23.44 7.07 15.62
C LEU A 496 23.92 7.75 14.32
N ASN A 497 23.37 8.92 14.03
CA ASN A 497 23.82 9.78 12.94
C ASN A 497 24.61 10.97 13.51
N ILE A 498 25.79 11.25 12.98
CA ILE A 498 26.63 12.41 13.38
C ILE A 498 26.66 13.40 12.22
N ARG A 499 26.40 14.67 12.51
CA ARG A 499 26.51 15.75 11.52
C ARG A 499 27.92 16.29 11.49
N VAL A 500 28.57 16.19 10.34
CA VAL A 500 29.88 16.76 10.08
C VAL A 500 29.74 17.83 9.00
N GLY A 501 29.63 19.08 9.39
CA GLY A 501 29.38 20.18 8.47
C GLY A 501 28.01 20.04 7.76
N LYS A 502 28.01 19.96 6.45
CA LYS A 502 26.80 19.79 5.62
C LYS A 502 26.34 18.33 5.46
N TYR A 503 27.17 17.36 5.87
CA TYR A 503 26.92 15.94 5.67
C TYR A 503 26.46 15.28 6.98
N GLU A 504 25.49 14.39 6.88
CA GLU A 504 25.05 13.52 7.96
C GLU A 504 25.67 12.13 7.75
N VAL A 505 26.65 11.78 8.60
CA VAL A 505 27.34 10.48 8.54
C VAL A 505 26.54 9.44 9.32
N PRO A 506 26.07 8.36 8.70
CA PRO A 506 25.22 7.34 9.31
C PRO A 506 26.07 6.28 10.04
N ILE A 507 26.67 6.63 11.18
CA ILE A 507 27.58 5.73 11.90
C ILE A 507 26.89 4.44 12.31
N GLY A 508 25.67 4.49 12.82
CA GLY A 508 24.93 3.29 13.19
C GLY A 508 24.73 2.34 12.02
N LEU A 509 24.37 2.86 10.85
CA LEU A 509 24.23 2.06 9.62
C LEU A 509 25.56 1.47 9.16
N MET A 510 26.67 2.22 9.28
CA MET A 510 28.01 1.72 8.97
C MET A 510 28.46 0.60 9.92
N ILE A 511 28.17 0.71 11.22
CA ILE A 511 28.45 -0.35 12.20
C ILE A 511 27.67 -1.62 11.84
N ILE A 512 26.39 -1.51 11.52
CA ILE A 512 25.57 -2.64 11.09
C ILE A 512 26.19 -3.30 9.85
N LEU A 513 26.56 -2.51 8.85
CA LEU A 513 27.19 -3.03 7.63
C LEU A 513 28.51 -3.76 7.94
N VAL A 514 29.37 -3.20 8.79
CA VAL A 514 30.66 -3.82 9.15
C VAL A 514 30.43 -5.16 9.86
N ILE A 515 29.53 -5.22 10.83
CA ILE A 515 29.20 -6.48 11.53
C ILE A 515 28.67 -7.52 10.55
N LEU A 516 27.73 -7.16 9.67
CA LEU A 516 27.16 -8.06 8.67
C LEU A 516 28.23 -8.54 7.68
N LEU A 517 29.12 -7.64 7.25
CA LEU A 517 30.20 -7.99 6.32
C LEU A 517 31.20 -8.97 6.95
N ILE A 518 31.60 -8.74 8.20
CA ILE A 518 32.47 -9.66 8.94
C ILE A 518 31.77 -11.01 9.09
N ALA A 519 30.50 -11.05 9.47
CA ALA A 519 29.76 -12.29 9.61
C ALA A 519 29.60 -13.02 8.26
N ALA A 520 29.39 -12.29 7.15
CA ALA A 520 29.35 -12.87 5.82
C ALA A 520 30.67 -13.51 5.40
N VAL A 521 31.77 -12.82 5.66
CA VAL A 521 33.14 -13.34 5.39
C VAL A 521 33.43 -14.57 6.28
N CYS A 522 33.08 -14.52 7.57
CA CYS A 522 33.23 -15.68 8.45
C CYS A 522 32.44 -16.88 7.91
N ASN A 523 31.15 -16.70 7.54
CA ASN A 523 30.34 -17.78 6.96
C ASN A 523 30.93 -18.32 5.65
N LEU A 524 31.44 -17.43 4.79
CA LEU A 524 32.11 -17.85 3.54
C LEU A 524 33.30 -18.79 3.80
N LEU A 525 34.04 -18.54 4.89
CA LEU A 525 35.27 -19.26 5.24
C LEU A 525 35.00 -20.53 6.09
N THR A 526 33.91 -20.53 6.86
CA THR A 526 33.64 -21.64 7.81
C THR A 526 32.61 -22.65 7.34
N LYS A 527 31.71 -22.29 6.38
CA LYS A 527 30.68 -23.17 5.86
C LYS A 527 31.02 -23.65 4.45
N GLU A 528 31.79 -24.73 4.32
CA GLU A 528 32.30 -25.23 3.02
C GLU A 528 31.16 -25.54 2.04
N THR A 529 30.22 -26.39 2.45
CA THR A 529 29.12 -26.88 1.60
C THR A 529 28.20 -25.71 1.20
N ALA A 530 27.88 -24.85 2.15
CA ALA A 530 27.05 -23.66 1.92
C ALA A 530 27.70 -22.68 0.93
N THR A 531 28.99 -22.45 1.07
CA THR A 531 29.73 -21.55 0.20
C THR A 531 29.82 -22.06 -1.22
N ILE A 532 30.16 -23.34 -1.42
CA ILE A 532 30.22 -23.95 -2.75
C ILE A 532 28.84 -23.95 -3.39
N GLY A 533 27.83 -24.44 -2.69
CA GLY A 533 26.44 -24.49 -3.19
C GLY A 533 25.88 -23.11 -3.49
N GLY A 534 26.07 -22.14 -2.56
CA GLY A 534 25.60 -20.77 -2.70
C GLY A 534 26.27 -20.02 -3.85
N LEU A 535 27.60 -20.14 -4.01
CA LEU A 535 28.33 -19.54 -5.11
C LEU A 535 27.92 -20.15 -6.46
N LEU A 536 27.79 -21.48 -6.52
CA LEU A 536 27.34 -22.16 -7.73
C LEU A 536 25.94 -21.71 -8.15
N PHE A 537 24.99 -21.79 -7.24
CA PHE A 537 23.61 -21.37 -7.49
C PHE A 537 23.53 -19.89 -7.89
N SER A 538 24.16 -18.99 -7.12
CA SER A 538 24.16 -17.56 -7.42
C SER A 538 24.81 -17.26 -8.77
N SER A 539 25.88 -17.98 -9.15
CA SER A 539 26.53 -17.84 -10.44
C SER A 539 25.64 -18.28 -11.60
N VAL A 540 24.91 -19.40 -11.44
CA VAL A 540 23.96 -19.89 -12.45
C VAL A 540 22.83 -18.87 -12.65
N PHE A 541 22.20 -18.40 -11.57
CA PHE A 541 21.13 -17.40 -11.66
C PHE A 541 21.63 -16.07 -12.19
N PHE A 542 22.78 -15.60 -11.75
CA PHE A 542 23.39 -14.37 -12.26
C PHE A 542 23.65 -14.46 -13.78
N THR A 543 24.22 -15.59 -14.22
CA THR A 543 24.51 -15.82 -15.63
C THR A 543 23.22 -15.87 -16.45
N MET A 544 22.19 -16.56 -15.95
CA MET A 544 20.88 -16.60 -16.58
C MET A 544 20.28 -15.19 -16.72
N PHE A 545 20.30 -14.40 -15.66
CA PHE A 545 19.79 -13.02 -15.68
C PHE A 545 20.61 -12.13 -16.61
N TYR A 546 21.93 -12.26 -16.62
CA TYR A 546 22.82 -11.47 -17.47
C TYR A 546 22.62 -11.77 -18.97
N ILE A 547 22.55 -13.04 -19.34
CA ILE A 547 22.29 -13.45 -20.73
C ILE A 547 20.91 -13.03 -21.19
N SER A 548 19.90 -13.26 -20.34
CA SER A 548 18.51 -12.91 -20.63
C SER A 548 18.35 -11.40 -20.86
N GLU A 549 18.89 -10.56 -19.98
CA GLU A 549 18.84 -9.09 -20.14
C GLU A 549 19.53 -8.66 -21.45
N ARG A 550 20.73 -9.14 -21.73
CA ARG A 550 21.47 -8.83 -22.96
C ARG A 550 20.70 -9.22 -24.23
N TYR A 551 20.05 -10.38 -24.23
CA TYR A 551 19.21 -10.83 -25.34
C TYR A 551 18.02 -9.90 -25.55
N HIS A 552 17.36 -9.50 -24.47
CA HIS A 552 16.19 -8.62 -24.52
C HIS A 552 16.56 -7.17 -24.85
N GLU A 553 17.65 -6.63 -24.35
CA GLU A 553 18.15 -5.30 -24.73
C GLU A 553 18.41 -5.19 -26.24
N LYS A 554 19.00 -6.21 -26.84
CA LYS A 554 19.21 -6.26 -28.30
C LYS A 554 17.90 -6.29 -29.09
N LYS A 555 16.87 -6.96 -28.60
CA LYS A 555 15.56 -7.09 -29.26
C LYS A 555 14.69 -5.84 -29.07
N ARG A 556 14.94 -5.06 -28.04
CA ARG A 556 14.13 -3.88 -27.62
C ARG A 556 14.75 -2.54 -27.95
N ALA A 557 15.77 -2.47 -28.78
CA ALA A 557 16.47 -1.22 -29.11
C ALA A 557 15.48 -0.08 -29.40
N GLY A 558 15.33 0.87 -28.45
CA GLY A 558 14.53 2.10 -28.58
C GLY A 558 13.19 2.17 -27.85
N LYS A 559 12.75 1.14 -27.08
CA LYS A 559 11.54 1.24 -26.27
C LYS A 559 11.88 1.39 -24.79
N HIS A 560 11.51 2.52 -24.19
CA HIS A 560 11.55 2.69 -22.74
C HIS A 560 10.54 1.73 -22.10
N HIS A 561 11.00 0.86 -21.21
CA HIS A 561 10.13 0.07 -20.35
C HIS A 561 9.83 0.87 -19.08
N GLU A 562 8.63 1.38 -19.00
CA GLU A 562 8.03 1.76 -17.73
C GLU A 562 7.49 0.50 -17.05
N HIS A 563 7.62 0.45 -15.74
CA HIS A 563 7.07 -0.62 -14.93
C HIS A 563 5.54 -0.62 -15.03
N ILE A 564 4.99 -1.68 -15.59
CA ILE A 564 3.53 -1.85 -15.77
C ILE A 564 3.09 -3.06 -14.97
N GLU A 565 2.18 -2.85 -14.01
CA GLU A 565 1.55 -3.93 -13.26
C GLU A 565 0.56 -4.72 -14.11
N GLN A 566 0.44 -6.01 -13.82
CA GLN A 566 -0.61 -6.86 -14.38
C GLN A 566 -1.82 -6.85 -13.45
N PHE A 567 -2.98 -6.58 -14.03
CA PHE A 567 -4.24 -6.49 -13.31
C PHE A 567 -5.18 -7.62 -13.69
N ASN A 568 -5.88 -8.14 -12.68
CA ASN A 568 -7.05 -8.98 -12.92
C ASN A 568 -8.23 -8.10 -13.34
N GLN A 569 -8.92 -8.49 -14.40
CA GLN A 569 -10.05 -7.75 -14.96
C GLN A 569 -11.34 -8.52 -14.67
N GLN A 570 -12.34 -7.82 -14.20
CA GLN A 570 -13.70 -8.31 -14.07
C GLN A 570 -14.61 -7.35 -14.81
N THR A 571 -15.39 -7.87 -15.75
CA THR A 571 -16.35 -7.06 -16.47
C THR A 571 -17.71 -7.11 -15.77
N THR A 572 -18.36 -5.96 -15.66
CA THR A 572 -19.73 -5.82 -15.14
C THR A 572 -20.52 -4.86 -16.00
N ASN A 573 -21.84 -5.06 -16.04
CA ASN A 573 -22.74 -4.15 -16.76
C ASN A 573 -23.24 -3.01 -15.86
N GLU A 574 -23.10 -3.12 -14.53
CA GLU A 574 -23.59 -2.15 -13.56
C GLU A 574 -22.60 -1.98 -12.43
N VAL A 575 -22.38 -0.71 -12.01
CA VAL A 575 -21.52 -0.36 -10.88
C VAL A 575 -22.40 -0.11 -9.66
N THR A 576 -22.75 -1.17 -8.93
CA THR A 576 -23.47 -1.03 -7.66
C THR A 576 -22.52 -1.10 -6.46
N ALA A 577 -22.92 -0.52 -5.34
CA ALA A 577 -22.17 -0.62 -4.09
C ALA A 577 -21.91 -2.08 -3.68
N THR A 578 -22.84 -2.97 -4.00
CA THR A 578 -22.76 -4.41 -3.73
C THR A 578 -21.74 -5.09 -4.63
N ASN A 579 -21.75 -4.82 -5.94
CA ASN A 579 -20.79 -5.40 -6.90
C ASN A 579 -19.35 -4.96 -6.58
N LEU A 580 -19.18 -3.72 -6.13
CA LEU A 580 -17.90 -3.19 -5.69
C LEU A 580 -17.52 -3.60 -4.26
N ARG A 581 -18.40 -4.30 -3.54
CA ARG A 581 -18.22 -4.67 -2.13
C ARG A 581 -17.83 -3.47 -1.26
N LEU A 582 -18.56 -2.35 -1.40
CA LEU A 582 -18.36 -1.16 -0.61
C LEU A 582 -19.12 -1.30 0.72
N THR A 583 -18.38 -1.51 1.80
CA THR A 583 -18.96 -1.76 3.14
C THR A 583 -19.07 -0.51 4.01
N LYS A 584 -18.35 0.56 3.65
CA LYS A 584 -18.25 1.77 4.46
C LYS A 584 -19.33 2.77 4.11
N GLN A 585 -19.69 3.61 5.11
CA GLN A 585 -20.81 4.53 4.99
C GLN A 585 -20.53 5.69 4.03
N TYR A 586 -19.32 6.28 4.10
CA TYR A 586 -18.94 7.39 3.24
C TYR A 586 -18.24 6.89 1.98
N ARG A 587 -18.72 7.30 0.81
CA ARG A 587 -18.23 6.82 -0.49
C ARG A 587 -17.75 7.99 -1.33
N LYS A 588 -16.46 7.99 -1.66
CA LYS A 588 -15.84 8.97 -2.55
C LYS A 588 -15.58 8.38 -3.92
N LEU A 589 -15.98 9.07 -4.97
CA LEU A 589 -15.62 8.77 -6.36
C LEU A 589 -14.58 9.78 -6.83
N VAL A 590 -13.42 9.29 -7.25
CA VAL A 590 -12.33 10.12 -7.77
C VAL A 590 -12.18 9.87 -9.26
N ALA A 591 -12.48 10.87 -10.07
CA ALA A 591 -12.31 10.78 -11.53
C ALA A 591 -10.90 11.24 -11.93
N ILE A 592 -10.17 10.35 -12.60
CA ILE A 592 -8.81 10.58 -13.08
C ILE A 592 -8.73 10.40 -14.59
N ARG A 593 -7.70 10.98 -15.21
CA ARG A 593 -7.50 10.89 -16.66
C ARG A 593 -6.07 10.55 -17.06
N SER A 594 -5.08 10.98 -16.31
CA SER A 594 -3.68 10.88 -16.71
C SER A 594 -2.80 10.35 -15.58
N PRO A 595 -1.87 9.42 -15.85
CA PRO A 595 -0.94 8.91 -14.85
C PRO A 595 0.01 10.00 -14.29
N TYR A 596 0.20 11.09 -15.05
CA TYR A 596 1.07 12.21 -14.65
C TYR A 596 0.35 13.28 -13.81
N ASN A 597 -0.96 13.15 -13.63
CA ASN A 597 -1.77 14.13 -12.91
C ASN A 597 -2.81 13.45 -12.02
N LEU A 598 -2.37 12.98 -10.86
CA LEU A 598 -3.18 12.25 -9.88
C LEU A 598 -3.38 13.01 -8.57
N PHE A 599 -3.14 14.34 -8.57
CA PHE A 599 -3.27 15.15 -7.33
C PHE A 599 -4.68 15.10 -6.72
N MET A 600 -5.73 14.86 -7.52
CA MET A 600 -7.09 14.63 -7.03
C MET A 600 -7.15 13.37 -6.16
N LEU A 601 -6.47 12.31 -6.59
CA LEU A 601 -6.39 11.08 -5.83
C LEU A 601 -5.51 11.23 -4.58
N GLU A 602 -4.38 11.91 -4.69
CA GLU A 602 -3.51 12.22 -3.55
C GLU A 602 -4.28 12.96 -2.46
N LYS A 603 -5.05 13.99 -2.85
CA LYS A 603 -5.88 14.76 -1.92
C LYS A 603 -7.00 13.92 -1.31
N ALA A 604 -7.70 13.15 -2.13
CA ALA A 604 -8.74 12.23 -1.66
C ALA A 604 -8.19 11.21 -0.66
N LEU A 605 -7.01 10.64 -0.93
CA LEU A 605 -6.32 9.71 -0.05
C LEU A 605 -5.85 10.39 1.25
N ALA A 606 -5.33 11.61 1.18
CA ALA A 606 -4.87 12.34 2.37
C ALA A 606 -6.03 12.59 3.36
N GLU A 607 -7.19 13.00 2.84
CA GLU A 607 -8.36 13.37 3.63
C GLU A 607 -9.21 12.18 4.11
N ALA A 608 -9.19 11.05 3.40
CA ALA A 608 -10.05 9.92 3.72
C ALA A 608 -9.65 9.21 5.02
N ASP A 609 -10.63 8.96 5.86
CA ASP A 609 -10.46 8.07 7.01
C ASP A 609 -10.58 6.61 6.54
N PRO A 610 -9.55 5.77 6.80
CA PRO A 610 -9.56 4.37 6.37
C PRO A 610 -10.71 3.53 6.95
N GLU A 611 -11.28 3.90 8.09
CA GLU A 611 -12.33 3.11 8.75
C GLU A 611 -13.73 3.44 8.20
N THR A 612 -13.99 4.70 7.85
CA THR A 612 -15.33 5.18 7.48
C THR A 612 -15.52 5.41 5.99
N THR A 613 -14.44 5.60 5.22
CA THR A 613 -14.49 6.05 3.82
C THR A 613 -14.07 4.97 2.84
N SER A 614 -14.90 4.70 1.83
CA SER A 614 -14.57 3.90 0.64
C SER A 614 -14.19 4.83 -0.51
N ILE A 615 -13.07 4.57 -1.18
CA ILE A 615 -12.60 5.34 -2.35
C ILE A 615 -12.71 4.48 -3.59
N VAL A 616 -13.45 4.98 -4.58
CA VAL A 616 -13.54 4.42 -5.92
C VAL A 616 -12.81 5.37 -6.87
N VAL A 617 -11.90 4.84 -7.66
CA VAL A 617 -11.13 5.62 -8.64
C VAL A 617 -11.60 5.24 -10.03
N MET A 618 -12.04 6.21 -10.81
CA MET A 618 -12.63 5.98 -12.11
C MET A 618 -11.84 6.69 -13.20
N THR A 619 -11.61 6.00 -14.31
CA THR A 619 -11.23 6.63 -15.60
C THR A 619 -12.32 6.40 -16.64
N ALA A 620 -12.63 7.44 -17.41
CA ALA A 620 -13.54 7.38 -18.53
C ALA A 620 -12.75 7.14 -19.83
N LYS A 621 -12.91 5.96 -20.41
CA LYS A 621 -12.28 5.57 -21.69
C LYS A 621 -13.16 6.00 -22.85
N LEU A 622 -12.67 6.96 -23.66
CA LEU A 622 -13.41 7.45 -24.82
C LEU A 622 -13.49 6.38 -25.91
N THR A 623 -14.70 5.98 -26.27
CA THR A 623 -14.98 5.07 -27.38
C THR A 623 -15.57 5.86 -28.56
N PRO A 624 -15.11 5.66 -29.80
CA PRO A 624 -15.71 6.29 -30.98
C PRO A 624 -17.18 5.88 -31.16
N ILE A 625 -18.02 6.83 -31.56
CA ILE A 625 -19.43 6.57 -31.89
C ILE A 625 -19.44 5.72 -33.17
N GLY A 626 -19.95 4.50 -33.12
CA GLY A 626 -20.13 3.62 -34.29
C GLY A 626 -19.11 2.49 -34.45
N SER A 627 -18.16 2.31 -33.50
CA SER A 627 -17.42 1.07 -33.45
C SER A 627 -18.32 -0.05 -32.90
N ASP A 628 -18.77 -0.92 -33.79
CA ASP A 628 -19.32 -2.23 -33.38
C ASP A 628 -18.18 -3.00 -32.71
N LEU A 629 -18.01 -2.79 -31.41
CA LEU A 629 -17.06 -3.54 -30.60
C LEU A 629 -17.46 -5.00 -30.66
N ALA A 630 -16.71 -5.78 -31.41
CA ALA A 630 -16.81 -7.23 -31.37
C ALA A 630 -16.56 -7.69 -29.93
N PRO A 631 -17.44 -8.55 -29.35
CA PRO A 631 -17.44 -8.79 -27.90
C PRO A 631 -16.30 -9.64 -27.37
N GLU A 632 -15.35 -10.07 -28.15
CA GLU A 632 -14.43 -11.14 -27.72
C GLU A 632 -12.92 -10.84 -27.75
N SER A 633 -12.43 -9.69 -28.23
CA SER A 633 -10.99 -9.43 -28.31
C SER A 633 -10.48 -8.14 -27.69
N GLU A 634 -11.31 -7.26 -27.13
CA GLU A 634 -10.92 -5.94 -26.63
C GLU A 634 -11.13 -5.71 -25.12
N ALA A 635 -11.30 -6.76 -24.33
CA ALA A 635 -11.33 -6.65 -22.87
C ALA A 635 -9.91 -6.47 -22.26
N ASP A 636 -8.87 -6.48 -23.08
CA ASP A 636 -7.53 -6.26 -22.58
C ASP A 636 -7.25 -4.76 -22.35
N LEU A 637 -6.73 -4.45 -21.17
CA LEU A 637 -6.23 -3.12 -20.84
C LEU A 637 -5.16 -2.71 -21.83
N ASP A 638 -5.32 -1.55 -22.46
CA ASP A 638 -4.25 -0.98 -23.27
C ASP A 638 -3.09 -0.52 -22.38
N THR A 639 -1.94 -0.25 -23.01
CA THR A 639 -0.72 0.14 -22.27
C THR A 639 -0.92 1.41 -21.45
N TYR A 640 -1.75 2.34 -21.92
CA TYR A 640 -2.04 3.59 -21.22
C TYR A 640 -2.90 3.35 -19.98
N ASP A 641 -3.95 2.53 -20.09
CA ASP A 641 -4.81 2.15 -18.97
C ASP A 641 -4.00 1.40 -17.90
N GLN A 642 -3.09 0.51 -18.31
CA GLN A 642 -2.20 -0.19 -17.40
C GLN A 642 -1.25 0.76 -16.66
N GLN A 643 -0.64 1.73 -17.36
CA GLN A 643 0.20 2.76 -16.74
C GLN A 643 -0.59 3.60 -15.74
N LEU A 644 -1.80 4.03 -16.13
CA LEU A 644 -2.68 4.81 -15.26
C LEU A 644 -3.05 4.04 -14.00
N MET A 645 -3.46 2.79 -14.14
CA MET A 645 -3.83 1.94 -12.99
C MET A 645 -2.62 1.61 -12.11
N THR A 646 -1.43 1.40 -12.71
CA THR A 646 -0.18 1.23 -11.96
C THR A 646 0.12 2.44 -11.08
N ALA A 647 -0.02 3.65 -11.63
CA ALA A 647 0.18 4.88 -10.87
C ALA A 647 -0.86 5.06 -9.74
N VAL A 648 -2.10 4.65 -9.96
CA VAL A 648 -3.17 4.63 -8.93
C VAL A 648 -2.79 3.70 -7.77
N VAL A 649 -2.33 2.49 -8.09
CA VAL A 649 -1.90 1.50 -7.07
C VAL A 649 -0.72 2.03 -6.28
N ASP A 650 0.27 2.63 -6.94
CA ASP A 650 1.43 3.23 -6.27
C ASP A 650 1.05 4.29 -5.24
N LEU A 651 0.10 5.15 -5.57
CA LEU A 651 -0.41 6.16 -4.64
C LEU A 651 -1.19 5.55 -3.48
N ALA A 652 -2.06 4.57 -3.76
CA ALA A 652 -2.84 3.86 -2.74
C ALA A 652 -1.92 3.12 -1.75
N GLU A 653 -0.89 2.45 -2.25
CA GLU A 653 0.11 1.77 -1.43
C GLU A 653 0.94 2.75 -0.59
N LYS A 654 1.37 3.89 -1.15
CA LYS A 654 2.04 4.95 -0.39
C LYS A 654 1.18 5.46 0.76
N ALA A 655 -0.12 5.68 0.49
CA ALA A 655 -1.06 6.15 1.49
C ALA A 655 -1.50 5.06 2.49
N GLY A 656 -1.35 3.77 2.16
CA GLY A 656 -1.87 2.66 2.96
C GLY A 656 -3.39 2.63 3.03
N LYS A 657 -4.08 3.07 1.96
CA LYS A 657 -5.54 3.20 1.90
C LYS A 657 -6.10 2.48 0.68
N GLN A 658 -7.16 1.72 0.90
CA GLN A 658 -7.78 0.91 -0.14
C GLN A 658 -8.50 1.77 -1.18
N VAL A 659 -8.30 1.48 -2.46
CA VAL A 659 -9.04 2.06 -3.58
C VAL A 659 -9.65 0.95 -4.45
N LYS A 660 -10.72 1.27 -5.17
CA LYS A 660 -11.37 0.40 -6.16
C LYS A 660 -11.28 1.05 -7.53
N PRO A 661 -10.35 0.63 -8.40
CA PRO A 661 -10.21 1.22 -9.72
C PRO A 661 -11.26 0.69 -10.70
N LEU A 662 -11.81 1.60 -11.52
CA LEU A 662 -12.79 1.33 -12.57
C LEU A 662 -12.36 1.98 -13.88
N ILE A 663 -12.62 1.27 -14.99
CA ILE A 663 -12.52 1.83 -16.34
C ILE A 663 -13.91 1.75 -16.95
N VAL A 664 -14.46 2.91 -17.31
CA VAL A 664 -15.80 3.04 -17.86
C VAL A 664 -15.69 3.53 -19.30
N PRO A 665 -15.95 2.66 -20.30
CA PRO A 665 -16.03 3.08 -21.69
C PRO A 665 -17.23 4.01 -21.89
N THR A 666 -17.02 5.16 -22.53
CA THR A 666 -18.05 6.17 -22.72
C THR A 666 -17.72 7.13 -23.85
N ASN A 667 -18.74 7.77 -24.41
CA ASN A 667 -18.60 8.92 -25.31
C ASN A 667 -18.73 10.26 -24.57
N ASN A 668 -19.25 10.27 -23.32
CA ASN A 668 -19.41 11.45 -22.50
C ASN A 668 -18.85 11.20 -21.09
N PRO A 669 -17.59 11.61 -20.83
CA PRO A 669 -16.92 11.36 -19.56
C PRO A 669 -17.65 11.93 -18.34
N LEU A 670 -18.20 13.15 -18.46
CA LEU A 670 -18.86 13.79 -17.33
C LEU A 670 -20.16 13.07 -16.95
N HIS A 671 -20.96 12.68 -17.95
CA HIS A 671 -22.16 11.88 -17.72
C HIS A 671 -21.82 10.51 -17.11
N ALA A 672 -20.78 9.84 -17.60
CA ALA A 672 -20.33 8.55 -17.06
C ALA A 672 -19.90 8.65 -15.60
N VAL A 673 -19.16 9.71 -15.20
CA VAL A 673 -18.76 9.95 -13.80
C VAL A 673 -20.00 10.09 -12.91
N LEU A 674 -20.99 10.88 -13.34
CA LEU A 674 -22.19 11.13 -12.54
C LEU A 674 -23.12 9.90 -12.48
N THR A 675 -23.23 9.14 -13.56
CA THR A 675 -23.97 7.86 -13.57
C THR A 675 -23.33 6.87 -12.60
N THR A 676 -21.99 6.73 -12.66
CA THR A 676 -21.25 5.88 -11.72
C THR A 676 -21.44 6.37 -10.27
N ALA A 677 -21.40 7.68 -10.01
CA ALA A 677 -21.65 8.25 -8.69
C ALA A 677 -23.04 7.91 -8.16
N LYS A 678 -24.07 7.99 -9.04
CA LYS A 678 -25.44 7.59 -8.71
C LYS A 678 -25.53 6.10 -8.37
N ASP A 679 -25.01 5.24 -9.24
CA ASP A 679 -25.16 3.79 -9.15
C ASP A 679 -24.44 3.23 -7.89
N MET A 680 -23.28 3.79 -7.53
CA MET A 680 -22.59 3.44 -6.30
C MET A 680 -23.08 4.19 -5.05
N GLN A 681 -24.03 5.13 -5.21
CA GLN A 681 -24.50 6.01 -4.13
C GLN A 681 -23.36 6.80 -3.48
N ALA A 682 -22.58 7.50 -4.28
CA ALA A 682 -21.47 8.32 -3.80
C ALA A 682 -21.97 9.50 -2.96
N ASN A 683 -21.26 9.81 -1.88
CA ASN A 683 -21.46 11.02 -1.08
C ASN A 683 -20.67 12.19 -1.65
N GLU A 684 -19.52 11.90 -2.25
CA GLU A 684 -18.59 12.91 -2.77
C GLU A 684 -17.99 12.45 -4.11
N VAL A 685 -17.90 13.39 -5.05
CA VAL A 685 -17.20 13.21 -6.33
C VAL A 685 -16.06 14.22 -6.40
N ILE A 686 -14.85 13.75 -6.66
CA ILE A 686 -13.66 14.59 -6.83
C ILE A 686 -13.16 14.42 -8.26
N MET A 687 -12.99 15.54 -8.97
CA MET A 687 -12.50 15.55 -10.34
C MET A 687 -11.59 16.74 -10.60
N GLY A 688 -10.78 16.66 -11.64
CA GLY A 688 -9.95 17.77 -12.10
C GLY A 688 -10.74 18.79 -12.92
N ALA A 689 -10.26 20.03 -12.95
CA ALA A 689 -10.79 21.07 -13.83
C ALA A 689 -10.63 20.64 -15.32
N SER A 690 -11.65 20.94 -16.11
CA SER A 690 -11.65 20.64 -17.53
C SER A 690 -10.75 21.60 -18.32
N ASN A 691 -10.12 21.11 -19.36
CA ASN A 691 -9.41 21.98 -20.33
C ASN A 691 -10.35 22.56 -21.40
N ARG A 692 -11.61 22.09 -21.47
CA ARG A 692 -12.58 22.50 -22.49
C ARG A 692 -13.60 23.52 -21.98
N TYR A 693 -13.88 23.51 -20.68
CA TYR A 693 -14.89 24.30 -20.02
C TYR A 693 -14.23 25.15 -18.95
N THR A 694 -14.76 26.34 -18.73
CA THR A 694 -14.44 27.05 -17.51
C THR A 694 -14.94 26.25 -16.31
N ALA A 695 -14.40 26.48 -15.16
CA ALA A 695 -14.78 25.76 -13.95
C ALA A 695 -16.26 25.92 -13.61
N ASP A 696 -16.82 27.11 -13.84
CA ASP A 696 -18.23 27.39 -13.63
C ASP A 696 -19.13 26.64 -14.61
N GLU A 697 -18.78 26.62 -15.90
CA GLU A 697 -19.50 25.82 -16.91
C GLU A 697 -19.44 24.32 -16.59
N GLN A 698 -18.31 23.84 -16.10
CA GLN A 698 -18.18 22.44 -15.68
C GLN A 698 -19.14 22.13 -14.52
N LEU A 699 -19.23 23.01 -13.52
CA LEU A 699 -20.14 22.84 -12.40
C LEU A 699 -21.62 22.93 -12.83
N GLU A 700 -21.96 23.80 -13.76
CA GLU A 700 -23.31 23.86 -14.34
C GLU A 700 -23.69 22.55 -15.04
N GLN A 701 -22.83 22.02 -15.89
CA GLN A 701 -23.06 20.75 -16.57
C GLN A 701 -23.21 19.60 -15.57
N ILE A 702 -22.40 19.57 -14.51
CA ILE A 702 -22.51 18.60 -13.43
C ILE A 702 -23.89 18.67 -12.78
N ALA A 703 -24.33 19.87 -12.41
CA ALA A 703 -25.64 20.06 -11.79
C ALA A 703 -26.78 19.62 -12.73
N PHE A 704 -26.71 20.00 -14.01
CA PHE A 704 -27.69 19.63 -15.03
C PHE A 704 -27.80 18.12 -15.19
N TYR A 705 -26.67 17.40 -15.40
CA TYR A 705 -26.68 15.95 -15.55
C TYR A 705 -27.15 15.24 -14.29
N TRP A 706 -26.77 15.71 -13.12
CA TRP A 706 -27.17 15.09 -11.85
C TRP A 706 -28.68 15.16 -11.64
N ILE A 707 -29.29 16.31 -11.89
CA ILE A 707 -30.75 16.49 -11.80
C ILE A 707 -31.46 15.63 -12.86
N SER A 708 -30.94 15.61 -14.08
CA SER A 708 -31.53 14.82 -15.18
C SER A 708 -31.50 13.32 -14.87
N LEU A 709 -30.44 12.83 -14.24
CA LEU A 709 -30.31 11.42 -13.86
C LEU A 709 -31.30 10.99 -12.75
N HIS A 710 -31.79 11.93 -11.94
CA HIS A 710 -32.69 11.63 -10.81
C HIS A 710 -34.14 12.02 -11.04
N GLY A 711 -34.51 12.42 -12.27
CA GLY A 711 -35.90 12.75 -12.61
C GLY A 711 -36.50 13.87 -11.75
N GLY A 712 -35.68 14.84 -11.31
CA GLY A 712 -36.11 16.00 -10.57
C GLY A 712 -36.01 15.95 -9.05
N ASN A 713 -35.68 14.81 -8.44
CA ASN A 713 -35.42 14.70 -7.01
C ASN A 713 -34.02 14.11 -6.75
N PRO A 714 -32.94 14.90 -6.87
CA PRO A 714 -31.59 14.40 -6.77
C PRO A 714 -31.23 14.00 -5.34
N ALA A 715 -30.52 12.87 -5.20
CA ALA A 715 -29.88 12.51 -3.95
C ALA A 715 -28.77 13.53 -3.62
N PRO A 716 -28.48 13.80 -2.33
CA PRO A 716 -27.42 14.74 -1.93
C PRO A 716 -26.07 14.22 -2.42
N LEU A 717 -25.31 15.10 -3.07
CA LEU A 717 -23.96 14.83 -3.56
C LEU A 717 -23.09 16.08 -3.43
N THR A 718 -21.89 15.92 -2.86
CA THR A 718 -20.88 16.97 -2.89
C THR A 718 -19.92 16.73 -4.05
N VAL A 719 -19.78 17.70 -4.93
CA VAL A 719 -18.83 17.67 -6.05
C VAL A 719 -17.70 18.64 -5.81
N ARG A 720 -16.47 18.17 -5.93
CA ARG A 720 -15.26 18.98 -5.85
C ARG A 720 -14.54 18.97 -7.18
N VAL A 721 -14.37 20.14 -7.74
CA VAL A 721 -13.54 20.34 -8.93
C VAL A 721 -12.22 20.96 -8.52
N LEU A 722 -11.15 20.19 -8.64
CA LEU A 722 -9.82 20.58 -8.20
C LEU A 722 -8.99 21.13 -9.36
N SER A 723 -8.34 22.25 -9.12
CA SER A 723 -7.29 22.81 -9.96
C SER A 723 -6.04 22.99 -9.10
N ARG A 724 -4.87 23.21 -9.70
CA ARG A 724 -3.63 23.47 -8.94
C ARG A 724 -3.71 24.72 -8.06
N GLU A 725 -4.56 25.67 -8.42
CA GLU A 725 -4.66 26.98 -7.78
C GLU A 725 -5.92 27.14 -6.94
N ARG A 726 -6.95 26.31 -7.16
CA ARG A 726 -8.26 26.49 -6.55
C ARG A 726 -9.02 25.20 -6.40
N ASP A 727 -9.66 25.02 -5.25
CA ASP A 727 -10.66 23.98 -4.98
C ASP A 727 -12.06 24.61 -5.07
N MET A 728 -12.92 24.04 -5.90
CA MET A 728 -14.31 24.48 -6.00
C MET A 728 -15.24 23.39 -5.52
N TYR A 729 -16.26 23.80 -4.78
CA TYR A 729 -17.23 22.90 -4.19
C TYR A 729 -18.62 23.19 -4.75
N LEU A 730 -19.39 22.16 -4.99
CA LEU A 730 -20.80 22.23 -5.37
C LEU A 730 -21.56 21.18 -4.56
N ASP A 731 -22.41 21.63 -3.63
CA ASP A 731 -23.31 20.75 -2.88
C ASP A 731 -24.64 20.66 -3.58
N LEU A 732 -24.97 19.50 -4.08
CA LEU A 732 -26.24 19.16 -4.69
C LEU A 732 -27.14 18.54 -3.62
N ALA A 733 -27.69 19.37 -2.74
CA ALA A 733 -28.67 18.94 -1.74
C ALA A 733 -30.02 18.67 -2.42
N GLY A 734 -30.82 17.77 -1.83
CA GLY A 734 -32.16 17.44 -2.35
C GLY A 734 -33.05 18.68 -2.48
N GLY A 735 -33.28 19.10 -3.70
CA GLY A 735 -34.11 20.23 -4.09
C GLY A 735 -33.91 20.58 -5.57
N ASN A 736 -34.97 21.06 -6.23
CA ASN A 736 -35.01 21.28 -7.69
C ASN A 736 -34.22 22.48 -8.19
N ARG A 737 -33.33 23.06 -7.37
CA ARG A 737 -32.68 24.31 -7.73
C ARG A 737 -31.23 24.11 -8.13
N ILE A 738 -30.89 24.37 -9.39
CA ILE A 738 -29.52 24.49 -9.87
C ILE A 738 -28.89 25.74 -9.26
N PRO A 739 -27.77 25.66 -8.55
CA PRO A 739 -27.11 26.85 -8.00
C PRO A 739 -26.73 27.82 -9.12
N LYS A 740 -27.14 29.07 -8.96
CA LYS A 740 -26.79 30.12 -9.95
C LYS A 740 -25.29 30.36 -9.94
N ILE A 741 -24.75 30.82 -11.08
CA ILE A 741 -23.32 31.17 -11.23
C ILE A 741 -22.90 32.19 -10.17
N SER A 742 -23.82 33.16 -9.84
CA SER A 742 -23.59 34.15 -8.81
C SER A 742 -23.36 33.55 -7.41
N GLU A 743 -24.11 32.51 -7.04
CA GLU A 743 -23.98 31.84 -5.74
C GLU A 743 -22.65 31.07 -5.65
N ARG A 744 -22.20 30.45 -6.78
CA ARG A 744 -20.91 29.78 -6.85
C ARG A 744 -19.71 30.73 -6.80
N LYS A 745 -19.84 31.88 -7.47
CA LYS A 745 -18.81 32.95 -7.40
C LYS A 745 -18.70 33.51 -5.99
N ALA A 746 -19.82 33.63 -5.28
CA ALA A 746 -19.80 34.04 -3.87
C ALA A 746 -19.01 33.06 -2.98
N ARG A 747 -19.17 31.73 -3.19
CA ARG A 747 -18.36 30.71 -2.47
C ARG A 747 -16.87 30.78 -2.82
N SER A 748 -16.55 31.00 -4.09
CA SER A 748 -15.15 31.16 -4.53
C SER A 748 -14.49 32.40 -3.92
N VAL A 749 -15.26 33.46 -3.72
CA VAL A 749 -14.80 34.69 -3.02
C VAL A 749 -14.53 34.39 -1.54
N ALA A 750 -15.37 33.60 -0.88
CA ALA A 750 -15.14 33.18 0.51
C ALA A 750 -13.86 32.38 0.70
N GLU A 751 -13.53 31.48 -0.24
CA GLU A 751 -12.29 30.73 -0.23
C GLU A 751 -11.05 31.62 -0.45
N LEU A 752 -11.13 32.57 -1.38
CA LEU A 752 -10.09 33.58 -1.59
C LEU A 752 -9.88 34.43 -0.34
N ARG A 753 -10.96 34.76 0.35
CA ARG A 753 -10.94 35.52 1.59
C ARG A 753 -10.27 34.74 2.72
N ALA A 754 -10.57 33.44 2.86
CA ALA A 754 -9.90 32.57 3.81
C ALA A 754 -8.39 32.45 3.55
N ALA A 755 -7.97 32.65 2.30
CA ALA A 755 -6.58 32.75 1.87
C ALA A 755 -5.98 34.17 2.02
N GLY A 756 -6.69 35.11 2.59
CA GLY A 756 -6.25 36.51 2.75
C GLY A 756 -6.41 37.36 1.50
N VAL A 757 -7.15 36.89 0.49
CA VAL A 757 -7.44 37.60 -0.76
C VAL A 757 -8.95 37.85 -0.85
N GLY A 758 -9.44 39.06 -0.58
CA GLY A 758 -10.88 39.27 -0.68
C GLY A 758 -11.32 40.67 -0.33
N VAL A 759 -12.64 40.84 -0.29
CA VAL A 759 -13.34 42.07 0.09
C VAL A 759 -14.01 41.81 1.43
N ASP A 760 -13.64 42.58 2.45
CA ASP A 760 -14.19 42.42 3.81
C ASP A 760 -15.33 43.40 4.07
N ARG A 761 -15.26 44.58 3.45
CA ARG A 761 -16.24 45.67 3.63
C ARG A 761 -16.65 46.26 2.29
N VAL A 762 -17.95 46.25 1.98
CA VAL A 762 -18.52 46.75 0.73
C VAL A 762 -19.45 47.91 1.03
N LEU A 763 -19.30 48.99 0.32
CA LEU A 763 -20.20 50.16 0.38
C LEU A 763 -21.03 50.21 -0.91
N LEU A 764 -22.35 50.16 -0.79
CA LEU A 764 -23.31 50.27 -1.89
C LEU A 764 -24.02 51.60 -1.86
N LEU A 765 -24.08 52.30 -2.97
CA LEU A 765 -24.94 53.49 -3.12
C LEU A 765 -26.34 53.08 -3.56
N HIS A 766 -27.37 53.62 -2.94
CA HIS A 766 -28.77 53.25 -3.17
C HIS A 766 -29.67 54.52 -3.29
N ASP A 767 -30.28 54.71 -4.44
CA ASP A 767 -31.11 55.88 -4.73
C ASP A 767 -32.59 55.64 -4.45
N GLY A 768 -33.00 54.49 -3.98
CA GLY A 768 -34.37 54.14 -3.71
C GLY A 768 -35.17 53.65 -4.93
N SER A 769 -34.57 53.56 -6.09
CA SER A 769 -35.23 53.00 -7.28
C SER A 769 -35.43 51.47 -7.20
N PRO A 770 -36.48 50.93 -7.86
CA PRO A 770 -36.64 49.46 -7.95
C PRO A 770 -35.43 48.76 -8.56
N ALA A 771 -34.79 49.41 -9.49
CA ALA A 771 -33.58 48.91 -10.12
C ALA A 771 -32.39 48.75 -9.14
N ASN A 772 -32.23 49.75 -8.25
CA ASN A 772 -31.21 49.66 -7.19
C ASN A 772 -31.56 48.63 -6.11
N SER A 773 -32.85 48.41 -5.84
CA SER A 773 -33.29 47.34 -4.97
C SER A 773 -32.98 45.92 -5.53
N ASP A 774 -33.12 45.76 -6.84
CA ASP A 774 -32.73 44.51 -7.53
C ASP A 774 -31.22 44.33 -7.53
N LEU A 775 -30.44 45.41 -7.74
CA LEU A 775 -28.99 45.38 -7.61
C LEU A 775 -28.58 45.02 -6.18
N PHE A 776 -29.21 45.62 -5.18
CA PHE A 776 -28.98 45.31 -3.78
C PHE A 776 -29.23 43.80 -3.48
N GLN A 777 -30.31 43.27 -4.00
CA GLN A 777 -30.61 41.83 -3.85
C GLN A 777 -29.55 40.96 -4.56
N GLY A 778 -29.08 41.36 -5.74
CA GLY A 778 -27.97 40.69 -6.42
C GLY A 778 -26.68 40.72 -5.58
N VAL A 779 -26.34 41.85 -5.01
CA VAL A 779 -25.18 42.02 -4.13
C VAL A 779 -25.30 41.15 -2.86
N LEU A 780 -26.48 41.11 -2.24
CA LEU A 780 -26.72 40.26 -1.08
C LEU A 780 -26.47 38.76 -1.39
N THR A 781 -26.82 38.32 -2.58
CA THR A 781 -26.66 36.91 -2.99
C THR A 781 -25.25 36.58 -3.51
N MET A 782 -24.51 37.59 -3.96
CA MET A 782 -23.15 37.43 -4.53
C MET A 782 -22.04 37.47 -3.49
N LEU A 783 -22.23 38.22 -2.40
CA LEU A 783 -21.21 38.41 -1.37
C LEU A 783 -21.36 37.39 -0.23
N ASP A 784 -20.23 37.00 0.32
CA ASP A 784 -20.17 36.15 1.53
C ASP A 784 -20.98 36.77 2.67
N PRO A 785 -21.80 36.04 3.43
CA PRO A 785 -22.52 36.51 4.60
C PRO A 785 -21.69 37.26 5.64
N GLN A 786 -20.40 36.97 5.72
CA GLN A 786 -19.49 37.64 6.66
C GLN A 786 -18.97 38.98 6.18
N VAL A 787 -19.18 39.37 4.90
CA VAL A 787 -18.83 40.71 4.39
C VAL A 787 -19.72 41.74 5.01
N VAL A 788 -19.12 42.76 5.60
CA VAL A 788 -19.85 43.93 6.11
C VAL A 788 -20.40 44.72 4.93
N LEU A 789 -21.74 44.89 4.84
CA LEU A 789 -22.38 45.61 3.80
C LEU A 789 -22.91 46.94 4.34
N GLY A 790 -22.31 48.06 3.88
CA GLY A 790 -22.77 49.41 4.12
C GLY A 790 -23.62 49.91 2.96
N VAL A 791 -24.72 50.59 3.25
CA VAL A 791 -25.58 51.22 2.23
C VAL A 791 -25.67 52.71 2.50
N VAL A 792 -25.31 53.51 1.49
CA VAL A 792 -25.48 54.99 1.51
C VAL A 792 -26.72 55.33 0.71
N PRO A 793 -27.79 55.83 1.35
CA PRO A 793 -28.93 56.39 0.64
C PRO A 793 -28.49 57.67 -0.07
N VAL A 794 -28.69 57.75 -1.38
CA VAL A 794 -28.40 58.93 -2.19
C VAL A 794 -29.69 59.46 -2.84
N ALA A 795 -29.95 60.74 -2.77
CA ALA A 795 -31.10 61.33 -3.45
C ALA A 795 -30.87 61.41 -4.97
N PRO A 796 -31.90 61.13 -5.84
CA PRO A 796 -31.79 61.35 -7.26
C PRO A 796 -31.48 62.84 -7.52
N LEU A 797 -30.66 63.13 -8.54
CA LEU A 797 -30.32 64.51 -8.91
C LEU A 797 -31.59 65.30 -9.28
N GLY A 798 -31.93 66.34 -8.44
CA GLY A 798 -33.06 67.25 -8.71
C GLY A 798 -34.30 66.98 -7.88
N SER A 799 -34.33 66.06 -6.95
CA SER A 799 -35.43 65.85 -5.99
C SER A 799 -35.06 66.31 -4.57
N GLU A 800 -36.00 66.95 -3.85
CA GLU A 800 -35.84 67.20 -2.43
C GLU A 800 -35.63 65.88 -1.66
N PRO A 801 -34.90 65.90 -0.54
CA PRO A 801 -34.62 64.69 0.19
C PRO A 801 -35.92 64.04 0.71
N ALA A 802 -36.46 63.13 -0.09
CA ALA A 802 -37.54 62.24 0.37
C ALA A 802 -36.98 61.39 1.51
N ASN A 803 -37.78 61.25 2.61
CA ASN A 803 -37.39 60.43 3.76
C ASN A 803 -36.91 59.04 3.34
N GLY A 804 -35.61 58.91 3.13
CA GLY A 804 -34.91 57.66 2.67
C GLY A 804 -35.09 56.49 3.65
N HIS A 805 -35.87 56.66 4.73
CA HIS A 805 -36.10 55.60 5.71
C HIS A 805 -37.03 54.49 5.22
N GLY A 806 -37.93 54.71 4.24
CA GLY A 806 -38.87 53.67 3.80
C GLY A 806 -38.23 52.55 2.93
N VAL A 807 -37.41 52.94 1.98
CA VAL A 807 -36.79 51.99 1.02
C VAL A 807 -35.70 51.16 1.67
N VAL A 808 -34.89 51.81 2.49
CA VAL A 808 -33.84 51.11 3.28
C VAL A 808 -34.44 50.15 4.31
N HIS A 809 -35.69 50.39 4.76
CA HIS A 809 -36.36 49.48 5.70
C HIS A 809 -36.69 48.13 5.04
N HIS A 810 -37.14 48.13 3.78
CA HIS A 810 -37.46 46.91 3.05
C HIS A 810 -36.19 46.08 2.73
N ASP A 811 -35.14 46.77 2.36
CA ASP A 811 -33.84 46.10 2.08
C ASP A 811 -33.18 45.61 3.37
N ARG A 812 -33.37 46.27 4.48
CA ARG A 812 -32.92 45.82 5.80
C ARG A 812 -33.66 44.52 6.23
N GLU A 813 -34.94 44.43 5.95
CA GLU A 813 -35.72 43.22 6.24
C GLU A 813 -35.28 42.06 5.34
N ARG A 814 -35.01 42.29 4.05
CA ARG A 814 -34.45 41.30 3.14
C ARG A 814 -33.06 40.83 3.59
N ALA A 815 -32.21 41.73 4.05
CA ALA A 815 -30.88 41.36 4.56
C ALA A 815 -31.02 40.46 5.81
N ARG A 816 -31.91 40.76 6.73
CA ARG A 816 -32.22 39.97 7.93
C ARG A 816 -32.72 38.56 7.59
N GLN A 817 -33.60 38.44 6.59
CA GLN A 817 -34.08 37.12 6.11
C GLN A 817 -32.97 36.22 5.57
N LEU A 818 -31.88 36.82 5.12
CA LEU A 818 -30.65 36.11 4.67
C LEU A 818 -29.57 36.01 5.76
N GLY A 819 -29.91 36.35 7.02
CA GLY A 819 -28.98 36.30 8.14
C GLY A 819 -27.87 37.36 8.14
N ARG A 820 -28.11 38.52 7.47
CA ARG A 820 -27.13 39.59 7.33
C ARG A 820 -27.52 40.86 8.07
N GLU A 821 -26.55 41.53 8.67
CA GLU A 821 -26.71 42.86 9.20
C GLU A 821 -26.35 43.91 8.12
N LEU A 822 -27.30 44.85 7.90
CA LEU A 822 -27.09 45.94 6.99
C LEU A 822 -26.69 47.18 7.78
N GLN A 823 -25.56 47.79 7.49
CA GLN A 823 -25.09 49.03 8.04
C GLN A 823 -25.58 50.21 7.18
N VAL A 824 -26.61 50.92 7.64
CA VAL A 824 -27.08 52.11 6.92
C VAL A 824 -26.23 53.30 7.31
N VAL A 825 -25.58 53.90 6.33
CA VAL A 825 -24.67 55.05 6.51
C VAL A 825 -25.40 56.34 6.16
N SER A 826 -25.70 57.12 7.18
CA SER A 826 -26.29 58.46 6.99
C SER A 826 -25.20 59.53 6.92
N LEU A 827 -24.99 60.09 5.75
CA LEU A 827 -24.04 61.17 5.53
C LEU A 827 -24.75 62.52 5.51
N PRO A 828 -24.16 63.62 6.08
CA PRO A 828 -24.77 64.98 6.09
C PRO A 828 -24.99 65.53 4.66
N ALA A 829 -24.09 65.22 3.75
CA ALA A 829 -24.22 65.38 2.31
C ALA A 829 -23.81 64.10 1.63
N ALA A 830 -24.65 63.47 0.77
CA ALA A 830 -24.32 62.27 0.06
C ALA A 830 -23.64 62.62 -1.27
N ASP A 831 -22.65 63.51 -1.23
CA ASP A 831 -21.82 63.92 -2.36
C ASP A 831 -20.57 63.02 -2.51
N GLY A 832 -19.85 63.13 -3.62
CA GLY A 832 -18.69 62.35 -3.92
C GLY A 832 -17.58 62.42 -2.86
N PRO A 833 -17.20 63.65 -2.40
CA PRO A 833 -16.17 63.80 -1.38
C PRO A 833 -16.54 63.14 -0.03
N ALA A 834 -17.77 63.31 0.44
CA ALA A 834 -18.19 62.76 1.73
C ALA A 834 -18.25 61.21 1.70
N ILE A 835 -18.64 60.62 0.55
CA ILE A 835 -18.68 59.17 0.38
C ILE A 835 -17.25 58.57 0.35
N VAL A 836 -16.33 59.21 -0.37
CA VAL A 836 -14.92 58.77 -0.44
C VAL A 836 -14.23 58.92 0.92
N GLU A 837 -14.46 60.03 1.63
CA GLU A 837 -13.92 60.23 2.97
C GLU A 837 -14.45 59.18 3.96
N HIS A 838 -15.76 58.92 3.95
CA HIS A 838 -16.37 57.90 4.79
C HIS A 838 -15.82 56.48 4.46
N ALA A 839 -15.75 56.14 3.17
CA ALA A 839 -15.21 54.85 2.73
C ALA A 839 -13.76 54.65 3.18
N SER A 840 -12.94 55.73 3.14
CA SER A 840 -11.56 55.72 3.59
C SER A 840 -11.46 55.55 5.12
N LYS A 841 -12.23 56.33 5.85
CA LYS A 841 -12.24 56.33 7.31
C LYS A 841 -12.66 54.97 7.90
N GLU A 842 -13.69 54.36 7.33
CA GLU A 842 -14.23 53.06 7.74
C GLU A 842 -13.56 51.88 7.04
N GLN A 843 -12.54 52.11 6.24
CA GLN A 843 -11.75 51.11 5.54
C GLN A 843 -12.60 50.14 4.69
N PHE A 844 -13.45 50.69 3.82
CA PHE A 844 -14.18 49.91 2.85
C PHE A 844 -13.24 49.48 1.69
N ASP A 845 -13.34 48.23 1.27
CA ASP A 845 -12.50 47.63 0.23
C ASP A 845 -13.10 47.79 -1.17
N LEU A 846 -14.41 47.96 -1.24
CA LEU A 846 -15.15 48.04 -2.49
C LEU A 846 -16.30 49.01 -2.37
N ILE A 847 -16.47 49.90 -3.34
CA ILE A 847 -17.63 50.77 -3.53
C ILE A 847 -18.39 50.28 -4.76
N ILE A 848 -19.71 50.04 -4.64
CA ILE A 848 -20.58 49.67 -5.76
C ILE A 848 -21.45 50.88 -6.11
N LEU A 849 -21.31 51.31 -7.36
CA LEU A 849 -22.06 52.44 -7.91
C LEU A 849 -23.09 51.95 -8.94
N PRO A 850 -24.37 52.17 -8.75
CA PRO A 850 -25.36 51.93 -9.80
C PRO A 850 -25.19 52.93 -10.94
N LEU A 851 -25.30 52.45 -12.16
CA LEU A 851 -25.35 53.30 -13.36
C LEU A 851 -26.81 53.63 -13.65
N SER A 852 -27.09 54.95 -13.83
CA SER A 852 -28.43 55.42 -14.17
C SER A 852 -28.81 55.15 -15.63
N ASP A 853 -30.06 54.77 -15.88
CA ASP A 853 -30.61 54.32 -17.17
C ASP A 853 -30.88 55.43 -18.20
N GLU A 854 -30.33 56.64 -18.08
CA GLU A 854 -30.76 57.78 -18.89
C GLU A 854 -30.32 57.78 -20.37
N SER A 855 -29.74 56.72 -20.90
CA SER A 855 -29.48 56.73 -22.38
C SER A 855 -29.38 55.30 -22.95
N PRO A 856 -30.39 54.81 -23.71
CA PRO A 856 -30.40 53.48 -24.31
C PRO A 856 -29.28 53.27 -25.34
N ASN A 857 -28.63 54.32 -25.82
CA ASN A 857 -27.60 54.22 -26.90
C ASN A 857 -26.13 54.41 -26.43
N ASN A 858 -25.89 54.68 -25.16
CA ASN A 858 -24.53 54.82 -24.64
C ASN A 858 -24.43 54.44 -23.15
N PRO A 859 -24.34 53.18 -22.82
CA PRO A 859 -24.34 52.70 -21.42
C PRO A 859 -23.11 53.16 -20.60
N LEU A 860 -22.09 53.74 -21.22
CA LEU A 860 -20.88 54.28 -20.58
C LEU A 860 -20.81 55.82 -20.64
N GLY A 861 -21.89 56.48 -21.19
CA GLY A 861 -21.77 57.89 -21.69
C GLY A 861 -21.75 58.98 -20.64
N THR A 862 -22.34 58.87 -19.51
CA THR A 862 -22.32 59.96 -18.49
C THR A 862 -22.38 59.40 -17.09
N LEU A 863 -21.22 59.16 -16.49
CA LEU A 863 -21.11 59.15 -15.04
C LEU A 863 -21.56 60.53 -14.51
N ASP A 864 -22.48 60.55 -13.58
CA ASP A 864 -22.83 61.77 -12.87
C ASP A 864 -21.60 62.37 -12.15
N GLU A 865 -21.63 63.60 -11.76
CA GLU A 865 -20.50 64.27 -11.13
C GLU A 865 -20.02 63.56 -9.88
N ARG A 866 -20.96 62.98 -9.10
CA ARG A 866 -20.72 62.17 -7.91
C ARG A 866 -19.97 60.87 -8.23
N ALA A 867 -20.47 60.07 -9.19
CA ALA A 867 -19.86 58.83 -9.58
C ALA A 867 -18.47 59.07 -10.20
N ARG A 868 -18.33 60.13 -11.00
CA ARG A 868 -17.04 60.55 -11.60
C ARG A 868 -16.01 60.87 -10.51
N TYR A 869 -16.43 61.65 -9.48
CA TYR A 869 -15.55 61.96 -8.38
C TYR A 869 -15.11 60.73 -7.60
N ILE A 870 -16.04 59.80 -7.29
CA ILE A 870 -15.74 58.54 -6.56
C ILE A 870 -14.75 57.69 -7.37
N VAL A 871 -14.99 57.46 -8.68
CA VAL A 871 -14.10 56.69 -9.54
C VAL A 871 -12.68 57.26 -9.58
N GLN A 872 -12.53 58.59 -9.54
CA GLN A 872 -11.24 59.28 -9.59
C GLN A 872 -10.48 59.33 -8.27
N ASN A 873 -11.19 59.34 -7.13
CA ASN A 873 -10.60 59.66 -5.83
C ASN A 873 -10.73 58.56 -4.78
N ALA A 874 -11.45 57.46 -5.06
CA ALA A 874 -11.60 56.38 -4.10
C ALA A 874 -10.25 55.67 -3.83
N HIS A 875 -9.98 55.40 -2.56
CA HIS A 875 -8.78 54.62 -2.12
C HIS A 875 -8.94 53.13 -2.36
N CYS A 876 -10.16 52.65 -2.62
CA CYS A 876 -10.50 51.26 -2.83
C CYS A 876 -11.06 50.99 -4.23
N ARG A 877 -11.37 49.72 -4.54
CA ARG A 877 -11.96 49.35 -5.82
C ARG A 877 -13.34 49.92 -5.98
N VAL A 878 -13.67 50.40 -7.19
CA VAL A 878 -15.00 50.91 -7.54
C VAL A 878 -15.61 50.01 -8.61
N PHE A 879 -16.80 49.50 -8.36
CA PHE A 879 -17.58 48.67 -9.28
C PHE A 879 -18.76 49.49 -9.82
N LEU A 880 -18.83 49.60 -11.14
CA LEU A 880 -19.94 50.20 -11.84
C LEU A 880 -20.93 49.10 -12.21
N ALA A 881 -22.15 49.17 -11.67
CA ALA A 881 -23.17 48.16 -11.89
C ALA A 881 -24.25 48.69 -12.87
N ALA A 882 -24.32 48.07 -14.05
CA ALA A 882 -25.36 48.32 -15.02
C ALA A 882 -26.53 47.35 -14.83
N HIS A 883 -27.76 47.81 -15.06
CA HIS A 883 -28.94 46.97 -15.06
C HIS A 883 -29.06 46.22 -16.40
N PRO A 884 -29.42 44.97 -16.41
CA PRO A 884 -29.74 44.26 -17.64
C PRO A 884 -31.03 44.83 -18.22
N VAL A 885 -31.00 45.28 -19.47
CA VAL A 885 -32.21 45.66 -20.23
C VAL A 885 -33.01 44.37 -20.47
N ILE A 886 -34.13 44.20 -19.79
CA ILE A 886 -35.07 43.14 -20.06
C ILE A 886 -35.89 43.51 -21.30
N PRO A 887 -35.85 42.80 -22.43
CA PRO A 887 -36.66 43.12 -23.60
C PRO A 887 -38.15 43.09 -23.22
N GLN A 888 -38.92 44.15 -23.54
CA GLN A 888 -40.37 44.28 -23.23
C GLN A 888 -41.24 43.12 -23.79
N GLU A 889 -40.77 42.39 -24.76
CA GLU A 889 -41.51 41.22 -25.36
C GLU A 889 -41.69 40.04 -24.42
N VAL A 890 -41.03 39.95 -23.31
CA VAL A 890 -41.15 38.81 -22.35
C VAL A 890 -42.24 39.07 -21.32
N VAL A 891 -42.73 40.32 -21.15
CA VAL A 891 -43.70 40.67 -20.08
C VAL A 891 -45.14 40.35 -20.53
N ASP A 892 -45.44 40.30 -21.82
CA ASP A 892 -46.82 40.17 -22.36
C ASP A 892 -47.36 38.72 -22.55
N LYS A 893 -46.60 37.69 -22.14
CA LYS A 893 -47.04 36.28 -22.26
C LYS A 893 -47.25 35.58 -20.92
N ARG A 894 -47.77 36.24 -19.92
CA ARG A 894 -48.38 35.51 -18.80
C ARG A 894 -49.87 35.23 -19.10
N PRO A 895 -50.33 34.00 -19.12
CA PRO A 895 -51.75 33.70 -19.23
C PRO A 895 -52.48 34.24 -18.00
N SER A 896 -53.54 34.98 -18.23
CA SER A 896 -54.46 35.41 -17.18
C SER A 896 -54.98 34.18 -16.43
N PRO A 897 -55.11 34.24 -15.08
CA PRO A 897 -55.79 33.18 -14.37
C PRO A 897 -57.24 33.06 -14.85
N ALA A 898 -57.65 31.90 -15.25
CA ALA A 898 -59.02 31.60 -15.60
C ALA A 898 -59.95 31.78 -14.39
N PRO A 899 -61.22 32.17 -14.60
CA PRO A 899 -62.18 32.58 -13.56
C PRO A 899 -62.50 31.46 -12.56
#